data_9359c3848ed2ce7677696c9ede52f92c
#
_entry.id   9359c3848ed2ce7677696c9ede52f92c
#
_cell.length_a   1.000
_cell.length_b   1.000
_cell.length_c   1.000
_cell.angle_alpha   90.00
_cell.angle_beta   90.00
_cell.angle_gamma   90.00
#
_symmetry.space_group_name_H-M   'P 1'
#
loop_
_entity.id
_entity.type
_entity.pdbx_description
1 polymer ?
#
loop_
_entity_poly.entity_id
_entity_poly.type
_entity_poly.pdbx_seq_one_letter_code
_entity_poly.pdbx_strand_id
1 'polypeptide(L)'
;MSEQGSGWPFVGRGGSLRAVRDALRSGTGMMIAGSAGVGKSRLAAQALHGLRGYGVVRAQGTETASMIPFGAFAHVLTGPPRGGENLLRWAARHLRDQAGRGGLLVSVDDAHRLDPASAALVHYLAGRGQARLLVTVRSGEPQPDPVTALWKDELLERIELPPLTPAEVGQVLAGALGGALAPATVRRLARVSEGNVLYLRELVHAGRTSGCLTEQDGEWRWHGELSMTPRLRELVGDRIGHLDQDEREVLELVAFGEPLGLDLLAGLTSSGAVERVEARGLIVTVDEGRREQLRLGHPLYGEVVRGDCGTLRARRRLRTLAEALEATGLRRREDELRAAVWRLDSGSVTGPGMLISAARLAWGRQDPRLAERLARAAIEAGAGVAAVAVLGEVLMVLGEAGSAVTALRRAARDAVTESERAQHAHSLGLNLAWAGADAEACHVLDVAAATLTDPRWRQEAHVYRAVADCFAGRLSAASRALDLARSCRSGTVRGRVHEVALEAWIHAYAGRGEQALVVAGPAMDTLDEWRDEAPHALPTLLDALCAAQTFTGRPAELDRVASGGMELPAAELSMTGFGAYRAMAARLRGDAAEALRHCREDIGRLPAREPYLGRCLAEQAHALALLGRLDEAEHSLAEAQRLTARWAFTRQHALHAAVWVAAAGGDVAEAVRRCEVAAEHAERHELYGHLLFAHHDLLRLGSGLAGSGLAGSGLAGSLASPGPGSADEPASPRAGRFGEVEGALAVLFARHARAQGDPDALRAVAGEFERRGMLLYAAEATAQEAAAYRESGRGTLARGAQTRACALARRCTGVSTPALVRLATPELTPRQREIVQLAAAGLTNRQIADRLTLSTRTAANHLQAAYDKLGVNDRTEAGRLLTAL
;
A
#
# COMPACT_ATOMS: atom_id res chain seq x y z
N MET A 1 33.36 3.93 -26.73
CA MET A 1 32.02 3.95 -26.11
C MET A 1 32.03 4.96 -25.00
N SER A 2 31.30 6.03 -25.21
CA SER A 2 31.25 7.24 -24.36
C SER A 2 30.74 6.92 -22.94
N GLU A 3 31.38 7.50 -21.93
CA GLU A 3 31.03 7.49 -20.51
C GLU A 3 29.67 8.18 -20.18
N GLN A 4 28.80 8.36 -21.13
CA GLN A 4 27.44 8.91 -20.94
C GLN A 4 26.40 7.84 -20.64
N GLY A 5 26.74 6.82 -19.88
CA GLY A 5 25.89 5.77 -19.34
C GLY A 5 25.32 6.15 -17.99
N SER A 6 24.32 7.01 -18.01
CA SER A 6 23.18 7.09 -17.10
C SER A 6 23.44 7.37 -15.62
N GLY A 7 22.80 8.40 -15.08
CA GLY A 7 22.61 8.66 -13.64
C GLY A 7 21.74 7.64 -12.89
N TRP A 8 21.63 6.41 -13.39
CA TRP A 8 20.94 5.33 -12.71
C TRP A 8 21.83 4.75 -11.60
N PRO A 9 21.33 4.60 -10.37
CA PRO A 9 22.12 4.08 -9.26
C PRO A 9 22.41 2.58 -9.44
N PHE A 10 23.50 2.11 -8.84
CA PHE A 10 23.80 0.68 -8.72
C PHE A 10 23.37 0.22 -7.32
N VAL A 11 22.19 -0.38 -7.23
CA VAL A 11 21.52 -0.75 -5.97
C VAL A 11 21.10 -2.22 -6.01
N GLY A 12 20.94 -2.84 -4.85
CA GLY A 12 20.42 -4.20 -4.70
C GLY A 12 21.40 -5.33 -5.03
N ARG A 13 22.58 -5.03 -5.52
CA ARG A 13 23.57 -6.01 -6.01
C ARG A 13 24.81 -6.13 -5.13
N GLY A 14 24.78 -5.66 -3.89
CA GLY A 14 25.93 -5.63 -2.99
C GLY A 14 26.53 -7.02 -2.69
N GLY A 15 25.69 -8.04 -2.54
CA GLY A 15 26.09 -9.44 -2.36
C GLY A 15 26.85 -9.99 -3.57
N SER A 16 26.22 -9.89 -4.75
CA SER A 16 26.80 -10.32 -6.02
C SER A 16 28.10 -9.60 -6.35
N LEU A 17 28.18 -8.29 -6.08
CA LEU A 17 29.38 -7.49 -6.29
C LEU A 17 30.55 -7.96 -5.41
N ARG A 18 30.28 -8.28 -4.14
CA ARG A 18 31.30 -8.84 -3.24
C ARG A 18 31.78 -10.20 -3.74
N ALA A 19 30.86 -11.12 -4.07
CA ALA A 19 31.22 -12.44 -4.57
C ALA A 19 32.12 -12.36 -5.82
N VAL A 20 31.77 -11.52 -6.79
CA VAL A 20 32.60 -11.31 -8.00
C VAL A 20 33.98 -10.77 -7.64
N ARG A 21 34.05 -9.78 -6.76
CA ARG A 21 35.35 -9.21 -6.35
C ARG A 21 36.22 -10.19 -5.57
N ASP A 22 35.60 -11.02 -4.74
CA ASP A 22 36.33 -12.02 -3.94
C ASP A 22 36.87 -13.15 -4.84
N ALA A 23 36.10 -13.64 -5.81
CA ALA A 23 36.54 -14.60 -6.81
C ALA A 23 37.72 -14.05 -7.67
N LEU A 24 37.62 -12.79 -8.08
CA LEU A 24 38.71 -12.14 -8.82
C LEU A 24 39.99 -11.97 -7.96
N ARG A 25 39.87 -11.77 -6.65
CA ARG A 25 40.98 -11.65 -5.72
C ARG A 25 41.62 -12.99 -5.38
N SER A 26 40.78 -14.03 -5.16
CA SER A 26 41.21 -15.42 -4.89
C SER A 26 41.92 -16.06 -6.08
N GLY A 27 41.65 -15.59 -7.31
CA GLY A 27 42.30 -16.08 -8.52
C GLY A 27 41.46 -17.05 -9.36
N THR A 28 40.28 -17.45 -8.89
CA THR A 28 39.38 -18.37 -9.59
C THR A 28 38.66 -17.71 -10.78
N GLY A 29 38.39 -16.40 -10.76
CA GLY A 29 37.56 -15.73 -11.77
C GLY A 29 36.09 -16.03 -11.58
N MET A 30 35.24 -15.37 -12.41
CA MET A 30 33.79 -15.46 -12.25
C MET A 30 33.02 -15.45 -13.58
N MET A 31 32.05 -16.33 -13.70
CA MET A 31 31.02 -16.29 -14.74
C MET A 31 29.72 -15.74 -14.18
N ILE A 32 29.22 -14.63 -14.73
CA ILE A 32 27.92 -14.02 -14.38
C ILE A 32 26.91 -14.46 -15.44
N ALA A 33 26.00 -15.33 -15.06
CA ALA A 33 24.88 -15.77 -15.88
C ALA A 33 23.60 -14.99 -15.52
N GLY A 34 22.60 -14.99 -16.39
CA GLY A 34 21.29 -14.38 -16.18
C GLY A 34 20.62 -13.94 -17.46
N SER A 35 19.32 -13.61 -17.39
CA SER A 35 18.53 -13.19 -18.55
C SER A 35 19.02 -11.87 -19.15
N ALA A 36 18.58 -11.56 -20.39
CA ALA A 36 18.92 -10.29 -21.04
C ALA A 36 18.38 -9.08 -20.23
N GLY A 37 19.19 -8.03 -20.08
CA GLY A 37 18.75 -6.80 -19.45
C GLY A 37 18.77 -6.76 -17.91
N VAL A 38 19.12 -7.86 -17.20
CA VAL A 38 19.17 -7.90 -15.72
C VAL A 38 20.36 -7.13 -15.10
N GLY A 39 21.31 -6.66 -15.92
CA GLY A 39 22.44 -5.84 -15.47
C GLY A 39 23.77 -6.56 -15.31
N LYS A 40 23.99 -7.71 -15.97
CA LYS A 40 25.25 -8.48 -15.93
C LYS A 40 26.48 -7.65 -16.28
N SER A 41 26.45 -6.99 -17.46
CA SER A 41 27.57 -6.15 -17.94
C SER A 41 27.86 -4.98 -17.00
N ARG A 42 26.83 -4.42 -16.35
CA ARG A 42 27.00 -3.35 -15.38
C ARG A 42 27.62 -3.88 -14.07
N LEU A 43 27.20 -5.04 -13.59
CA LEU A 43 27.81 -5.70 -12.44
C LEU A 43 29.29 -6.01 -12.72
N ALA A 44 29.61 -6.54 -13.92
CA ALA A 44 30.98 -6.78 -14.34
C ALA A 44 31.80 -5.48 -14.37
N ALA A 45 31.29 -4.42 -14.99
CA ALA A 45 31.97 -3.11 -15.02
C ALA A 45 32.20 -2.54 -13.61
N GLN A 46 31.19 -2.64 -12.72
CA GLN A 46 31.29 -2.19 -11.33
C GLN A 46 32.27 -3.02 -10.51
N ALA A 47 32.39 -4.31 -10.79
CA ALA A 47 33.37 -5.17 -10.13
C ALA A 47 34.80 -4.83 -10.52
N LEU A 48 35.02 -4.46 -11.78
CA LEU A 48 36.32 -4.03 -12.28
C LEU A 48 36.74 -2.64 -11.77
N HIS A 49 35.77 -1.80 -11.40
CA HIS A 49 36.05 -0.46 -10.91
C HIS A 49 36.79 -0.54 -9.55
N GLY A 50 37.98 0.05 -9.49
CA GLY A 50 38.80 0.06 -8.28
C GLY A 50 39.70 -1.16 -8.07
N LEU A 51 39.70 -2.19 -8.98
CA LEU A 51 40.70 -3.25 -8.97
C LEU A 51 42.06 -2.70 -9.44
N ARG A 52 43.06 -2.80 -8.59
CA ARG A 52 44.44 -2.35 -8.89
C ARG A 52 45.34 -3.56 -9.10
N GLY A 53 46.40 -3.38 -9.88
CA GLY A 53 47.44 -4.43 -10.07
C GLY A 53 47.16 -5.36 -11.26
N TYR A 54 46.16 -5.07 -12.11
CA TYR A 54 45.83 -5.84 -13.31
C TYR A 54 45.81 -4.97 -14.54
N GLY A 55 46.36 -5.51 -15.65
CA GLY A 55 46.06 -5.04 -16.98
C GLY A 55 44.73 -5.65 -17.44
N VAL A 56 43.73 -4.82 -17.68
CA VAL A 56 42.37 -5.28 -18.05
C VAL A 56 42.20 -5.27 -19.57
N VAL A 57 41.99 -6.44 -20.15
CA VAL A 57 41.57 -6.60 -21.55
C VAL A 57 40.07 -6.84 -21.59
N ARG A 58 39.36 -6.09 -22.43
CA ARG A 58 37.91 -6.23 -22.62
C ARG A 58 37.61 -6.81 -23.98
N ALA A 59 36.76 -7.84 -24.03
CA ALA A 59 36.27 -8.44 -25.25
C ALA A 59 34.74 -8.46 -25.19
N GLN A 60 34.09 -8.37 -26.33
CA GLN A 60 32.63 -8.43 -26.44
C GLN A 60 32.25 -9.41 -27.54
N GLY A 61 31.40 -10.36 -27.17
CA GLY A 61 30.75 -11.25 -28.14
C GLY A 61 29.65 -10.52 -28.89
N THR A 62 29.78 -10.36 -30.18
CA THR A 62 28.73 -9.79 -31.06
C THR A 62 28.49 -10.74 -32.24
N GLU A 63 27.31 -10.63 -32.85
CA GLU A 63 26.96 -11.44 -34.00
C GLU A 63 27.97 -11.25 -35.17
N THR A 64 28.39 -10.03 -35.42
CA THR A 64 29.40 -9.73 -36.44
C THR A 64 30.77 -10.30 -36.09
N ALA A 65 31.20 -10.17 -34.81
CA ALA A 65 32.49 -10.71 -34.36
C ALA A 65 32.51 -12.23 -34.34
N SER A 66 31.38 -12.91 -34.17
CA SER A 66 31.27 -14.37 -34.14
C SER A 66 31.59 -15.03 -35.47
N MET A 67 31.55 -14.28 -36.58
CA MET A 67 31.87 -14.75 -37.93
C MET A 67 33.38 -14.68 -38.27
N ILE A 68 34.18 -14.05 -37.40
CA ILE A 68 35.60 -13.77 -37.65
C ILE A 68 36.45 -14.49 -36.59
N PRO A 69 37.45 -15.33 -36.97
CA PRO A 69 38.33 -15.95 -35.98
C PRO A 69 39.04 -14.89 -35.13
N PHE A 70 38.97 -15.04 -33.82
CA PHE A 70 39.41 -14.07 -32.80
C PHE A 70 38.68 -12.71 -32.89
N GLY A 71 37.50 -12.62 -33.51
CA GLY A 71 36.78 -11.39 -33.76
C GLY A 71 36.52 -10.56 -32.50
N ALA A 72 36.22 -11.21 -31.37
CA ALA A 72 36.03 -10.52 -30.10
C ALA A 72 37.32 -9.83 -29.58
N PHE A 73 38.48 -10.28 -30.01
CA PHE A 73 39.79 -9.78 -29.60
C PHE A 73 40.52 -9.03 -30.72
N ALA A 74 39.94 -8.83 -31.89
CA ALA A 74 40.55 -8.23 -33.09
C ALA A 74 41.15 -6.84 -32.81
N HIS A 75 40.59 -6.09 -31.88
CA HIS A 75 41.05 -4.75 -31.50
C HIS A 75 42.34 -4.78 -30.64
N VAL A 76 42.71 -5.94 -30.11
CA VAL A 76 43.87 -6.14 -29.20
C VAL A 76 44.98 -6.95 -29.93
N LEU A 77 44.58 -7.92 -30.73
CA LEU A 77 45.54 -8.82 -31.44
C LEU A 77 46.06 -8.13 -32.70
N THR A 78 47.27 -7.64 -32.66
CA THR A 78 47.92 -6.93 -33.77
C THR A 78 49.10 -7.71 -34.33
N GLY A 79 49.29 -7.71 -35.63
CA GLY A 79 50.37 -8.34 -36.35
C GLY A 79 50.17 -9.88 -36.50
N PRO A 80 50.89 -10.49 -37.50
CA PRO A 80 50.78 -11.93 -37.75
C PRO A 80 51.50 -12.77 -36.71
N PRO A 81 51.07 -14.04 -36.50
CA PRO A 81 51.84 -15.00 -35.72
C PRO A 81 53.20 -15.30 -36.38
N ARG A 82 54.21 -15.61 -35.57
CA ARG A 82 55.52 -16.02 -36.07
C ARG A 82 55.42 -17.38 -36.76
N GLY A 83 56.17 -17.58 -37.82
CA GLY A 83 56.08 -18.80 -38.61
C GLY A 83 56.17 -20.07 -37.75
N GLY A 84 55.11 -20.96 -37.83
CA GLY A 84 54.99 -22.17 -37.07
C GLY A 84 54.44 -22.00 -35.65
N GLU A 85 54.12 -20.83 -35.18
CA GLU A 85 53.60 -20.59 -33.84
C GLU A 85 52.12 -21.02 -33.70
N ASN A 86 51.77 -21.68 -32.63
CA ASN A 86 50.38 -22.03 -32.31
C ASN A 86 49.56 -20.77 -32.06
N LEU A 87 48.45 -20.61 -32.75
CA LEU A 87 47.58 -19.42 -32.72
C LEU A 87 47.09 -19.03 -31.29
N LEU A 88 46.75 -20.03 -30.48
CA LEU A 88 46.31 -19.78 -29.10
C LEU A 88 47.48 -19.25 -28.20
N ARG A 89 48.67 -19.79 -28.41
CA ARG A 89 49.88 -19.30 -27.69
C ARG A 89 50.26 -17.90 -28.12
N TRP A 90 50.17 -17.62 -29.39
CA TRP A 90 50.41 -16.30 -29.97
C TRP A 90 49.41 -15.27 -29.38
N ALA A 91 48.11 -15.57 -29.41
CA ALA A 91 47.10 -14.67 -28.88
C ALA A 91 47.26 -14.48 -27.35
N ALA A 92 47.48 -15.56 -26.60
CA ALA A 92 47.69 -15.49 -25.15
C ALA A 92 48.93 -14.67 -24.76
N ARG A 93 49.99 -14.74 -25.54
CA ARG A 93 51.18 -13.92 -25.34
C ARG A 93 50.86 -12.42 -25.57
N HIS A 94 50.20 -12.10 -26.70
CA HIS A 94 49.81 -10.72 -27.01
C HIS A 94 48.98 -10.07 -25.91
N LEU A 95 47.99 -10.80 -25.37
CA LEU A 95 47.16 -10.33 -24.29
C LEU A 95 47.98 -10.07 -23.01
N ARG A 96 48.97 -10.91 -22.71
CA ARG A 96 49.86 -10.75 -21.57
C ARG A 96 50.78 -9.58 -21.72
N ASP A 97 51.36 -9.38 -22.92
CA ASP A 97 52.25 -8.27 -23.20
C ASP A 97 51.55 -6.90 -23.03
N GLN A 98 50.25 -6.86 -23.36
CA GLN A 98 49.40 -5.68 -23.11
C GLN A 98 49.05 -5.44 -21.63
N ALA A 99 49.03 -6.48 -20.81
CA ALA A 99 48.75 -6.34 -19.37
C ALA A 99 49.95 -5.68 -18.62
N GLY A 100 51.12 -5.62 -19.21
CA GLY A 100 52.33 -5.04 -18.63
C GLY A 100 52.82 -5.84 -17.42
N ARG A 101 53.36 -5.11 -16.39
CA ARG A 101 53.97 -5.74 -15.19
C ARG A 101 52.92 -6.28 -14.22
N GLY A 102 51.62 -6.04 -14.44
CA GLY A 102 50.50 -6.53 -13.63
C GLY A 102 50.00 -7.91 -14.09
N GLY A 103 49.11 -8.53 -13.30
CA GLY A 103 48.40 -9.72 -13.72
C GLY A 103 47.42 -9.41 -14.89
N LEU A 104 47.21 -10.38 -15.82
CA LEU A 104 46.22 -10.25 -16.88
C LEU A 104 44.83 -10.53 -16.32
N LEU A 105 43.89 -9.60 -16.56
CA LEU A 105 42.45 -9.80 -16.34
C LEU A 105 41.73 -9.64 -17.66
N VAL A 106 40.99 -10.66 -18.09
CA VAL A 106 40.18 -10.62 -19.33
C VAL A 106 38.72 -10.57 -18.94
N SER A 107 38.05 -9.48 -19.32
CA SER A 107 36.62 -9.33 -19.18
C SER A 107 35.91 -9.59 -20.50
N VAL A 108 35.08 -10.61 -20.53
CA VAL A 108 34.35 -11.02 -21.74
C VAL A 108 32.85 -10.76 -21.54
N ASP A 109 32.30 -9.84 -22.26
CA ASP A 109 30.84 -9.59 -22.25
C ASP A 109 30.15 -10.40 -23.36
N ASP A 110 28.99 -10.96 -23.03
CA ASP A 110 28.18 -11.79 -23.93
C ASP A 110 28.96 -12.96 -24.55
N ALA A 111 29.70 -13.74 -23.72
CA ALA A 111 30.57 -14.83 -24.19
C ALA A 111 29.82 -15.97 -24.93
N HIS A 112 28.53 -16.10 -24.78
CA HIS A 112 27.69 -17.03 -25.57
C HIS A 112 27.71 -16.74 -27.08
N ARG A 113 28.17 -15.53 -27.47
CA ARG A 113 28.32 -15.09 -28.88
C ARG A 113 29.76 -15.08 -29.36
N LEU A 114 30.68 -15.72 -28.65
CA LEU A 114 32.08 -15.80 -29.12
C LEU A 114 32.21 -16.70 -30.32
N ASP A 115 33.09 -16.31 -31.27
CA ASP A 115 33.57 -17.22 -32.31
C ASP A 115 34.36 -18.39 -31.68
N PRO A 116 34.49 -19.53 -32.37
CA PRO A 116 35.18 -20.74 -31.82
C PRO A 116 36.63 -20.47 -31.40
N ALA A 117 37.38 -19.59 -32.10
CA ALA A 117 38.76 -19.29 -31.77
C ALA A 117 38.88 -18.41 -30.54
N SER A 118 38.01 -17.41 -30.39
CA SER A 118 37.90 -16.60 -29.16
C SER A 118 37.47 -17.41 -27.95
N ALA A 119 36.49 -18.32 -28.09
CA ALA A 119 36.03 -19.21 -27.03
C ALA A 119 37.17 -20.17 -26.59
N ALA A 120 37.90 -20.76 -27.54
CA ALA A 120 39.04 -21.59 -27.23
C ALA A 120 40.19 -20.81 -26.53
N LEU A 121 40.42 -19.55 -26.90
CA LEU A 121 41.41 -18.70 -26.26
C LEU A 121 41.05 -18.41 -24.79
N VAL A 122 39.79 -18.06 -24.51
CA VAL A 122 39.30 -17.79 -23.14
C VAL A 122 39.45 -19.06 -22.28
N HIS A 123 39.05 -20.22 -22.79
CA HIS A 123 39.23 -21.51 -22.11
C HIS A 123 40.73 -21.84 -21.88
N TYR A 124 41.60 -21.65 -22.88
CA TYR A 124 43.03 -21.85 -22.77
C TYR A 124 43.67 -20.99 -21.70
N LEU A 125 43.27 -19.72 -21.60
CA LEU A 125 43.78 -18.81 -20.58
C LEU A 125 43.36 -19.21 -19.15
N ALA A 126 42.10 -19.65 -18.98
CA ALA A 126 41.60 -20.19 -17.71
C ALA A 126 42.36 -21.45 -17.27
N GLY A 127 42.36 -22.47 -18.12
CA GLY A 127 42.95 -23.79 -17.81
C GLY A 127 44.45 -23.72 -17.52
N ARG A 128 45.16 -22.68 -17.95
CA ARG A 128 46.58 -22.44 -17.67
C ARG A 128 46.83 -21.47 -16.53
N GLY A 129 45.82 -20.90 -15.91
CA GLY A 129 45.98 -19.89 -14.87
C GLY A 129 46.71 -18.63 -15.37
N GLN A 130 46.67 -18.36 -16.69
CA GLN A 130 47.42 -17.25 -17.31
C GLN A 130 46.70 -15.93 -17.27
N ALA A 131 45.41 -15.91 -16.99
CA ALA A 131 44.59 -14.74 -16.82
C ALA A 131 43.48 -14.98 -15.79
N ARG A 132 43.06 -13.93 -15.11
CA ARG A 132 41.77 -13.92 -14.38
C ARG A 132 40.68 -13.60 -15.34
N LEU A 133 39.58 -14.31 -15.25
CA LEU A 133 38.46 -14.13 -16.18
C LEU A 133 37.23 -13.59 -15.45
N LEU A 134 36.59 -12.62 -16.08
CA LEU A 134 35.24 -12.16 -15.72
C LEU A 134 34.38 -12.28 -16.95
N VAL A 135 33.47 -13.25 -16.97
CA VAL A 135 32.71 -13.62 -18.16
C VAL A 135 31.22 -13.39 -17.92
N THR A 136 30.50 -12.77 -18.86
CA THR A 136 29.05 -12.72 -18.79
C THR A 136 28.43 -13.61 -19.87
N VAL A 137 27.33 -14.30 -19.52
CA VAL A 137 26.58 -15.16 -20.43
C VAL A 137 25.08 -14.97 -20.25
N ARG A 138 24.30 -15.24 -21.29
CA ARG A 138 22.84 -15.30 -21.14
C ARG A 138 22.40 -16.71 -20.77
N SER A 139 21.57 -16.79 -19.75
CA SER A 139 20.93 -18.04 -19.34
C SER A 139 19.90 -18.45 -20.38
N GLY A 140 19.87 -19.76 -20.72
CA GLY A 140 18.92 -20.34 -21.70
C GLY A 140 19.28 -20.13 -23.17
N GLU A 141 20.38 -19.45 -23.51
CA GLU A 141 20.87 -19.33 -24.87
C GLU A 141 21.99 -20.36 -25.13
N PRO A 142 22.10 -20.93 -26.39
CA PRO A 142 23.19 -21.83 -26.75
C PRO A 142 24.56 -21.14 -26.55
N GLN A 143 25.53 -21.90 -26.05
CA GLN A 143 26.87 -21.38 -25.77
C GLN A 143 27.89 -22.30 -26.47
N PRO A 144 29.04 -21.75 -26.95
CA PRO A 144 30.15 -22.56 -27.41
C PRO A 144 30.64 -23.53 -26.32
N ASP A 145 30.95 -24.76 -26.70
CA ASP A 145 31.44 -25.79 -25.75
C ASP A 145 32.60 -25.31 -24.85
N PRO A 146 33.65 -24.58 -25.35
CA PRO A 146 34.70 -24.04 -24.50
C PRO A 146 34.23 -23.06 -23.44
N VAL A 147 33.17 -22.30 -23.71
CA VAL A 147 32.56 -21.37 -22.72
C VAL A 147 31.80 -22.15 -21.65
N THR A 148 31.09 -23.21 -22.08
CA THR A 148 30.37 -24.10 -21.16
C THR A 148 31.36 -24.84 -20.24
N ALA A 149 32.51 -25.30 -20.77
CA ALA A 149 33.56 -25.95 -20.01
C ALA A 149 34.15 -25.08 -18.91
N LEU A 150 34.18 -23.74 -19.03
CA LEU A 150 34.73 -22.85 -18.01
C LEU A 150 34.10 -23.07 -16.62
N TRP A 151 32.81 -23.33 -16.53
CA TRP A 151 32.16 -23.58 -15.25
C TRP A 151 31.97 -25.06 -14.93
N LYS A 152 31.80 -25.91 -15.95
CA LYS A 152 31.69 -27.36 -15.76
C LYS A 152 32.96 -28.02 -15.27
N ASP A 153 34.12 -27.52 -15.73
CA ASP A 153 35.44 -27.98 -15.33
C ASP A 153 36.00 -27.20 -14.13
N GLU A 154 35.13 -26.46 -13.43
CA GLU A 154 35.45 -25.69 -12.24
C GLU A 154 36.59 -24.65 -12.43
N LEU A 155 36.83 -24.18 -13.64
CA LEU A 155 37.83 -23.16 -13.96
C LEU A 155 37.37 -21.78 -13.54
N LEU A 156 36.04 -21.54 -13.52
CA LEU A 156 35.42 -20.31 -13.02
C LEU A 156 34.27 -20.63 -12.05
N GLU A 157 34.15 -19.82 -11.01
CA GLU A 157 32.91 -19.77 -10.23
C GLU A 157 31.77 -19.23 -11.07
N ARG A 158 30.54 -19.70 -10.83
CA ARG A 158 29.34 -19.21 -11.54
C ARG A 158 28.32 -18.66 -10.58
N ILE A 159 27.83 -17.46 -10.88
CA ILE A 159 26.67 -16.88 -10.21
C ILE A 159 25.53 -16.63 -11.21
N GLU A 160 24.30 -16.88 -10.79
CA GLU A 160 23.10 -16.51 -11.52
C GLU A 160 22.61 -15.18 -10.98
N LEU A 161 22.43 -14.19 -11.85
CA LEU A 161 21.96 -12.85 -11.49
C LEU A 161 20.44 -12.78 -11.70
N PRO A 162 19.64 -12.80 -10.61
CA PRO A 162 18.19 -12.75 -10.74
C PRO A 162 17.72 -11.35 -11.13
N PRO A 163 16.47 -11.18 -11.59
CA PRO A 163 15.81 -9.87 -11.70
C PRO A 163 15.79 -9.13 -10.36
N LEU A 164 15.54 -7.80 -10.39
CA LEU A 164 15.39 -7.02 -9.17
C LEU A 164 14.08 -7.34 -8.46
N THR A 165 14.13 -7.43 -7.14
CA THR A 165 12.93 -7.51 -6.31
C THR A 165 12.15 -6.19 -6.34
N PRO A 166 10.84 -6.16 -6.02
CA PRO A 166 10.06 -4.92 -5.97
C PRO A 166 10.67 -3.85 -5.05
N ALA A 167 11.27 -4.24 -3.93
CA ALA A 167 11.96 -3.32 -3.03
C ALA A 167 13.21 -2.70 -3.67
N GLU A 168 14.01 -3.51 -4.37
CA GLU A 168 15.19 -3.03 -5.11
C GLU A 168 14.79 -2.15 -6.30
N VAL A 169 13.69 -2.47 -7.00
CA VAL A 169 13.11 -1.60 -8.04
C VAL A 169 12.78 -0.23 -7.45
N GLY A 170 12.12 -0.18 -6.28
CA GLY A 170 11.83 1.08 -5.59
C GLY A 170 13.09 1.90 -5.28
N GLN A 171 14.14 1.26 -4.77
CA GLN A 171 15.42 1.92 -4.47
C GLN A 171 16.11 2.45 -5.73
N VAL A 172 16.13 1.65 -6.80
CA VAL A 172 16.72 2.06 -8.09
C VAL A 172 15.96 3.25 -8.68
N LEU A 173 14.64 3.22 -8.65
CA LEU A 173 13.79 4.30 -9.15
C LEU A 173 13.96 5.59 -8.33
N ALA A 174 13.96 5.50 -7.00
CA ALA A 174 14.16 6.64 -6.12
C ALA A 174 15.50 7.34 -6.39
N GLY A 175 16.56 6.56 -6.56
CA GLY A 175 17.88 7.11 -6.91
C GLY A 175 17.97 7.64 -8.34
N ALA A 176 17.23 7.07 -9.30
CA ALA A 176 17.24 7.50 -10.69
C ALA A 176 16.41 8.77 -10.94
N LEU A 177 15.33 8.96 -10.18
CA LEU A 177 14.40 10.07 -10.30
C LEU A 177 14.69 11.20 -9.30
N GLY A 178 15.56 10.94 -8.30
CA GLY A 178 15.95 11.93 -7.29
C GLY A 178 14.88 12.27 -6.27
N GLY A 179 13.84 11.43 -6.10
CA GLY A 179 12.72 11.65 -5.20
C GLY A 179 12.02 10.35 -4.78
N ALA A 180 11.11 10.47 -3.83
CA ALA A 180 10.26 9.36 -3.43
C ALA A 180 9.30 8.95 -4.57
N LEU A 181 8.89 7.67 -4.58
CA LEU A 181 7.86 7.20 -5.53
C LEU A 181 6.65 6.70 -4.76
N ALA A 182 5.47 6.98 -5.29
CA ALA A 182 4.25 6.38 -4.79
C ALA A 182 4.35 4.85 -4.86
N PRO A 183 3.99 4.12 -3.79
CA PRO A 183 4.09 2.66 -3.76
C PRO A 183 3.36 1.94 -4.90
N ALA A 184 2.22 2.50 -5.35
CA ALA A 184 1.50 2.00 -6.52
C ALA A 184 2.33 2.08 -7.81
N THR A 185 3.06 3.17 -8.00
CA THR A 185 3.99 3.36 -9.13
C THR A 185 5.09 2.31 -9.10
N VAL A 186 5.69 2.07 -7.92
CA VAL A 186 6.74 1.04 -7.75
C VAL A 186 6.18 -0.34 -8.06
N ARG A 187 5.02 -0.71 -7.48
CA ARG A 187 4.38 -2.02 -7.75
C ARG A 187 4.07 -2.21 -9.23
N ARG A 188 3.51 -1.18 -9.89
CA ARG A 188 3.18 -1.22 -11.31
C ARG A 188 4.42 -1.43 -12.17
N LEU A 189 5.46 -0.62 -11.96
CA LEU A 189 6.72 -0.70 -12.72
C LEU A 189 7.47 -2.01 -12.45
N ALA A 190 7.51 -2.49 -11.20
CA ALA A 190 8.10 -3.77 -10.85
C ALA A 190 7.38 -4.94 -11.54
N ARG A 191 6.04 -4.95 -11.54
CA ARG A 191 5.22 -5.98 -12.19
C ARG A 191 5.44 -5.99 -13.71
N VAL A 192 5.42 -4.82 -14.36
CA VAL A 192 5.53 -4.73 -15.83
C VAL A 192 6.94 -5.02 -16.33
N SER A 193 7.97 -4.61 -15.59
CA SER A 193 9.37 -4.88 -15.94
C SER A 193 9.84 -6.26 -15.47
N GLU A 194 9.09 -6.94 -14.58
CA GLU A 194 9.51 -8.15 -13.87
C GLU A 194 10.90 -7.99 -13.22
N GLY A 195 11.24 -6.78 -12.79
CA GLY A 195 12.55 -6.46 -12.21
C GLY A 195 13.69 -6.40 -13.23
N ASN A 196 13.41 -6.42 -14.53
CA ASN A 196 14.39 -6.26 -15.59
C ASN A 196 14.77 -4.77 -15.70
N VAL A 197 16.04 -4.47 -15.43
CA VAL A 197 16.54 -3.08 -15.37
C VAL A 197 16.45 -2.35 -16.72
N LEU A 198 16.64 -3.08 -17.83
CA LEU A 198 16.55 -2.49 -19.16
C LEU A 198 15.12 -2.05 -19.46
N TYR A 199 14.15 -2.93 -19.22
CA TYR A 199 12.74 -2.59 -19.41
C TYR A 199 12.30 -1.49 -18.44
N LEU A 200 12.74 -1.56 -17.18
CA LEU A 200 12.44 -0.53 -16.19
C LEU A 200 12.90 0.85 -16.63
N ARG A 201 14.12 0.94 -17.19
CA ARG A 201 14.67 2.20 -17.69
C ARG A 201 13.86 2.75 -18.87
N GLU A 202 13.52 1.91 -19.83
CA GLU A 202 12.74 2.32 -20.98
C GLU A 202 11.31 2.73 -20.61
N LEU A 203 10.68 2.03 -19.63
CA LEU A 203 9.37 2.39 -19.08
C LEU A 203 9.39 3.76 -18.39
N VAL A 204 10.39 4.04 -17.57
CA VAL A 204 10.55 5.35 -16.93
C VAL A 204 10.76 6.46 -17.97
N HIS A 205 11.59 6.20 -18.98
CA HIS A 205 11.80 7.15 -20.07
C HIS A 205 10.49 7.42 -20.83
N ALA A 206 9.75 6.36 -21.17
CA ALA A 206 8.44 6.45 -21.81
C ALA A 206 7.45 7.26 -20.98
N GLY A 207 7.34 6.95 -19.69
CA GLY A 207 6.41 7.61 -18.75
C GLY A 207 6.71 9.11 -18.59
N ARG A 208 7.99 9.48 -18.51
CA ARG A 208 8.40 10.90 -18.46
C ARG A 208 8.13 11.63 -19.76
N THR A 209 8.40 11.01 -20.89
CA THR A 209 8.21 11.63 -22.22
C THR A 209 6.72 11.81 -22.55
N SER A 210 5.88 10.85 -22.17
CA SER A 210 4.42 10.92 -22.37
C SER A 210 3.69 11.75 -21.31
N GLY A 211 4.36 12.18 -20.24
CA GLY A 211 3.73 12.85 -19.11
C GLY A 211 2.92 11.93 -18.18
N CYS A 212 2.99 10.62 -18.41
CA CYS A 212 2.33 9.64 -17.52
C CYS A 212 3.06 9.46 -16.18
N LEU A 213 4.38 9.73 -16.12
CA LEU A 213 5.17 9.71 -14.90
C LEU A 213 5.56 11.15 -14.55
N THR A 214 4.90 11.71 -13.53
CA THR A 214 5.09 13.10 -13.09
C THR A 214 5.42 13.16 -11.61
N GLU A 215 6.13 14.22 -11.22
CA GLU A 215 6.39 14.52 -9.83
C GLU A 215 5.25 15.42 -9.28
N GLN A 216 4.63 14.98 -8.21
CA GLN A 216 3.56 15.72 -7.52
C GLN A 216 3.82 15.64 -6.00
N ASP A 217 3.85 16.78 -5.33
CA ASP A 217 4.09 16.88 -3.88
C ASP A 217 5.38 16.18 -3.40
N GLY A 218 6.44 16.19 -4.21
CA GLY A 218 7.71 15.52 -3.90
C GLY A 218 7.71 14.00 -4.09
N GLU A 219 6.67 13.44 -4.70
CA GLU A 219 6.57 12.03 -5.06
C GLU A 219 6.33 11.83 -6.56
N TRP A 220 7.01 10.85 -7.13
CA TRP A 220 6.79 10.42 -8.51
C TRP A 220 5.59 9.50 -8.61
N ARG A 221 4.63 9.85 -9.47
CA ARG A 221 3.38 9.12 -9.68
C ARG A 221 3.17 8.78 -11.15
N TRP A 222 2.68 7.56 -11.39
CA TRP A 222 2.31 7.10 -12.72
C TRP A 222 0.80 7.24 -12.93
N HIS A 223 0.41 7.99 -13.96
CA HIS A 223 -0.99 8.20 -14.35
C HIS A 223 -1.26 7.59 -15.73
N GLY A 224 -2.47 7.11 -15.96
CA GLY A 224 -2.91 6.62 -17.28
C GLY A 224 -2.33 5.27 -17.69
N GLU A 225 -2.44 4.97 -18.98
CA GLU A 225 -1.98 3.72 -19.57
C GLU A 225 -0.46 3.74 -19.85
N LEU A 226 0.11 2.54 -20.05
CA LEU A 226 1.51 2.36 -20.43
C LEU A 226 1.68 2.69 -21.91
N SER A 227 2.51 3.66 -22.24
CA SER A 227 2.87 3.93 -23.63
C SER A 227 4.18 3.21 -23.98
N MET A 228 4.14 2.43 -25.07
CA MET A 228 5.31 1.73 -25.59
C MET A 228 6.13 2.67 -26.47
N THR A 229 7.37 2.97 -26.08
CA THR A 229 8.29 3.67 -27.00
C THR A 229 8.70 2.77 -28.16
N PRO A 230 9.05 3.32 -29.32
CA PRO A 230 9.57 2.55 -30.45
C PRO A 230 10.74 1.64 -30.04
N ARG A 231 11.66 2.16 -29.23
CA ARG A 231 12.82 1.39 -28.73
C ARG A 231 12.43 0.23 -27.83
N LEU A 232 11.45 0.43 -26.92
CA LEU A 232 10.97 -0.66 -26.06
C LEU A 232 10.27 -1.73 -26.90
N ARG A 233 9.53 -1.32 -27.94
CA ARG A 233 8.88 -2.23 -28.89
C ARG A 233 9.92 -3.06 -29.67
N GLU A 234 10.99 -2.43 -30.16
CA GLU A 234 12.10 -3.12 -30.84
C GLU A 234 12.76 -4.15 -29.92
N LEU A 235 13.13 -3.77 -28.69
CA LEU A 235 13.77 -4.67 -27.72
C LEU A 235 12.90 -5.87 -27.36
N VAL A 236 11.61 -5.69 -27.24
CA VAL A 236 10.66 -6.77 -26.94
C VAL A 236 10.41 -7.59 -28.21
N GLY A 237 10.29 -6.94 -29.36
CA GLY A 237 10.13 -7.57 -30.67
C GLY A 237 11.31 -8.49 -31.01
N ASP A 238 12.54 -8.05 -30.78
CA ASP A 238 13.76 -8.86 -30.96
C ASP A 238 13.73 -10.13 -30.07
N ARG A 239 13.17 -10.02 -28.87
CA ARG A 239 13.02 -11.17 -27.96
C ARG A 239 11.92 -12.13 -28.41
N ILE A 240 10.81 -11.61 -28.94
CA ILE A 240 9.76 -12.42 -29.58
C ILE A 240 10.33 -13.11 -30.82
N GLY A 241 11.13 -12.41 -31.60
CA GLY A 241 11.78 -12.90 -32.83
C GLY A 241 10.79 -13.20 -33.96
N HIS A 242 11.26 -13.88 -35.01
CA HIS A 242 10.42 -14.23 -36.14
C HIS A 242 9.42 -15.34 -35.75
N LEU A 243 8.14 -15.11 -36.05
CA LEU A 243 7.03 -16.05 -35.85
C LEU A 243 6.47 -16.49 -37.20
N ASP A 244 6.23 -17.76 -37.37
CA ASP A 244 5.40 -18.25 -38.47
C ASP A 244 3.92 -17.83 -38.26
N GLN A 245 3.05 -18.15 -39.24
CA GLN A 245 1.65 -17.72 -39.18
C GLN A 245 0.90 -18.36 -38.01
N ASP A 246 1.16 -19.64 -37.72
CA ASP A 246 0.48 -20.41 -36.68
C ASP A 246 0.97 -19.97 -35.28
N GLU A 247 2.28 -19.79 -35.12
CA GLU A 247 2.88 -19.27 -33.89
C GLU A 247 2.36 -17.87 -33.54
N ARG A 248 2.23 -17.01 -34.56
CA ARG A 248 1.66 -15.68 -34.40
C ARG A 248 0.19 -15.75 -33.96
N GLU A 249 -0.57 -16.68 -34.54
CA GLU A 249 -1.98 -16.88 -34.17
C GLU A 249 -2.11 -17.31 -32.71
N VAL A 250 -1.30 -18.27 -32.25
CA VAL A 250 -1.24 -18.70 -30.86
C VAL A 250 -0.93 -17.52 -29.95
N LEU A 251 0.13 -16.77 -30.26
CA LEU A 251 0.57 -15.65 -29.41
C LEU A 251 -0.46 -14.52 -29.36
N GLU A 252 -1.11 -14.21 -30.50
CA GLU A 252 -2.21 -13.23 -30.55
C GLU A 252 -3.42 -13.67 -29.70
N LEU A 253 -3.85 -14.93 -29.81
CA LEU A 253 -4.98 -15.45 -29.02
C LEU A 253 -4.68 -15.41 -27.52
N VAL A 254 -3.47 -15.79 -27.10
CA VAL A 254 -3.09 -15.69 -25.69
C VAL A 254 -2.99 -14.23 -25.26
N ALA A 255 -2.42 -13.32 -26.09
CA ALA A 255 -2.31 -11.89 -25.76
C ALA A 255 -3.65 -11.19 -25.56
N PHE A 256 -4.71 -11.60 -26.28
CA PHE A 256 -6.07 -11.05 -26.11
C PHE A 256 -6.89 -11.82 -25.09
N GLY A 257 -6.52 -13.08 -24.78
CA GLY A 257 -7.35 -13.99 -24.00
C GLY A 257 -6.80 -14.41 -22.64
N GLU A 258 -5.59 -14.02 -22.25
CA GLU A 258 -4.94 -14.51 -21.02
C GLU A 258 -5.71 -14.11 -19.72
N PRO A 259 -5.75 -15.04 -18.75
CA PRO A 259 -5.29 -16.44 -18.81
C PRO A 259 -6.20 -17.29 -19.68
N LEU A 260 -5.67 -18.15 -20.57
CA LEU A 260 -6.46 -18.92 -21.53
C LEU A 260 -6.31 -20.43 -21.26
N GLY A 261 -7.41 -21.15 -21.14
CA GLY A 261 -7.36 -22.60 -20.93
C GLY A 261 -6.70 -23.33 -22.10
N LEU A 262 -5.81 -24.29 -21.79
CA LEU A 262 -5.10 -25.07 -22.80
C LEU A 262 -6.08 -25.76 -23.78
N ASP A 263 -7.14 -26.40 -23.28
CA ASP A 263 -8.16 -27.07 -24.11
C ASP A 263 -8.83 -26.10 -25.09
N LEU A 264 -9.11 -24.86 -24.63
CA LEU A 264 -9.75 -23.83 -25.47
C LEU A 264 -8.82 -23.39 -26.60
N LEU A 265 -7.53 -23.16 -26.28
CA LEU A 265 -6.54 -22.78 -27.29
C LEU A 265 -6.26 -23.90 -28.27
N ALA A 266 -6.13 -25.16 -27.80
CA ALA A 266 -5.93 -26.35 -28.65
C ALA A 266 -7.09 -26.58 -29.61
N GLY A 267 -8.31 -26.19 -29.25
CA GLY A 267 -9.46 -26.20 -30.16
C GLY A 267 -9.45 -25.15 -31.26
N LEU A 268 -8.64 -24.07 -31.06
CA LEU A 268 -8.56 -22.95 -31.98
C LEU A 268 -7.29 -22.94 -32.86
N THR A 269 -6.26 -23.67 -32.43
CA THR A 269 -4.93 -23.67 -33.09
C THR A 269 -4.34 -25.07 -33.14
N SER A 270 -3.20 -25.24 -33.83
CA SER A 270 -2.49 -26.54 -33.85
C SER A 270 -1.69 -26.73 -32.55
N SER A 271 -1.76 -27.95 -31.96
CA SER A 271 -0.98 -28.28 -30.75
C SER A 271 0.52 -28.07 -30.96
N GLY A 272 1.05 -28.40 -32.15
CA GLY A 272 2.45 -28.20 -32.46
C GLY A 272 2.88 -26.73 -32.48
N ALA A 273 1.98 -25.79 -32.81
CA ALA A 273 2.28 -24.37 -32.72
C ALA A 273 2.33 -23.89 -31.26
N VAL A 274 1.42 -24.39 -30.42
CA VAL A 274 1.40 -24.11 -28.97
C VAL A 274 2.71 -24.57 -28.33
N GLU A 275 3.13 -25.80 -28.59
CA GLU A 275 4.38 -26.38 -28.07
C GLU A 275 5.62 -25.57 -28.51
N ARG A 276 5.68 -25.11 -29.77
CA ARG A 276 6.80 -24.29 -30.25
C ARG A 276 6.83 -22.92 -29.56
N VAL A 277 5.69 -22.29 -29.37
CA VAL A 277 5.60 -20.96 -28.70
C VAL A 277 5.96 -21.09 -27.21
N GLU A 278 5.56 -22.19 -26.55
CA GLU A 278 5.95 -22.52 -25.18
C GLU A 278 7.45 -22.81 -25.08
N ALA A 279 8.01 -23.65 -25.93
CA ALA A 279 9.44 -23.97 -25.95
C ALA A 279 10.33 -22.74 -26.11
N ARG A 280 9.84 -21.70 -26.78
CA ARG A 280 10.50 -20.40 -26.89
C ARG A 280 10.32 -19.50 -25.65
N GLY A 281 9.53 -19.92 -24.65
CA GLY A 281 9.22 -19.15 -23.45
C GLY A 281 8.37 -17.89 -23.71
N LEU A 282 7.63 -17.88 -24.84
CA LEU A 282 6.73 -16.76 -25.16
C LEU A 282 5.37 -16.89 -24.44
N ILE A 283 4.97 -18.12 -24.15
CA ILE A 283 3.87 -18.46 -23.25
C ILE A 283 4.38 -19.41 -22.17
N VAL A 284 3.66 -19.47 -21.05
CA VAL A 284 3.94 -20.37 -19.93
C VAL A 284 2.65 -21.01 -19.45
N THR A 285 2.75 -22.28 -19.07
CA THR A 285 1.65 -23.01 -18.47
C THR A 285 1.66 -22.77 -16.97
N VAL A 286 0.50 -22.37 -16.42
CA VAL A 286 0.28 -22.16 -14.99
C VAL A 286 -0.80 -23.10 -14.52
N ASP A 287 -0.52 -23.90 -13.49
CA ASP A 287 -1.50 -24.79 -12.88
C ASP A 287 -2.35 -24.01 -11.86
N GLU A 288 -3.60 -23.76 -12.16
CA GLU A 288 -4.58 -23.17 -11.25
C GLU A 288 -5.60 -24.25 -10.82
N GLY A 289 -5.15 -25.16 -10.01
CA GLY A 289 -5.95 -26.21 -9.37
C GLY A 289 -6.34 -27.36 -10.29
N ARG A 290 -7.45 -27.32 -11.03
CA ARG A 290 -7.92 -28.43 -11.88
C ARG A 290 -7.73 -28.21 -13.39
N ARG A 291 -7.07 -27.13 -13.82
CA ARG A 291 -6.86 -26.80 -15.24
C ARG A 291 -5.54 -26.11 -15.47
N GLU A 292 -4.91 -26.51 -16.54
CA GLU A 292 -3.76 -25.83 -17.09
C GLU A 292 -4.21 -24.57 -17.84
N GLN A 293 -3.64 -23.43 -17.44
CA GLN A 293 -3.88 -22.14 -18.06
C GLN A 293 -2.61 -21.60 -18.69
N LEU A 294 -2.77 -20.98 -19.82
CA LEU A 294 -1.69 -20.38 -20.59
C LEU A 294 -1.68 -18.87 -20.33
N ARG A 295 -0.52 -18.36 -20.04
CA ARG A 295 -0.24 -16.92 -19.92
C ARG A 295 0.95 -16.56 -20.80
N LEU A 296 1.08 -15.28 -21.09
CA LEU A 296 2.29 -14.78 -21.74
C LEU A 296 3.50 -14.97 -20.83
N GLY A 297 4.65 -15.32 -21.42
CA GLY A 297 5.91 -15.50 -20.68
C GLY A 297 6.48 -14.17 -20.13
N HIS A 298 5.97 -13.04 -20.58
CA HIS A 298 6.28 -11.72 -20.03
C HIS A 298 5.16 -10.72 -20.38
N PRO A 299 4.73 -9.83 -19.45
CA PRO A 299 3.65 -8.87 -19.68
C PRO A 299 3.85 -7.97 -20.92
N LEU A 300 5.08 -7.54 -21.19
CA LEU A 300 5.39 -6.68 -22.34
C LEU A 300 5.20 -7.38 -23.69
N TYR A 301 5.19 -8.72 -23.77
CA TYR A 301 4.88 -9.42 -25.01
C TYR A 301 3.45 -9.12 -25.46
N GLY A 302 2.50 -9.09 -24.51
CA GLY A 302 1.11 -8.73 -24.79
C GLY A 302 0.96 -7.31 -25.33
N GLU A 303 1.68 -6.35 -24.75
CA GLU A 303 1.64 -4.96 -25.22
C GLU A 303 2.13 -4.81 -26.66
N VAL A 304 3.23 -5.50 -27.02
CA VAL A 304 3.75 -5.49 -28.39
C VAL A 304 2.80 -6.20 -29.35
N VAL A 305 2.37 -7.42 -29.00
CA VAL A 305 1.50 -8.23 -29.85
C VAL A 305 0.16 -7.55 -30.11
N ARG A 306 -0.46 -6.96 -29.07
CA ARG A 306 -1.71 -6.20 -29.22
C ARG A 306 -1.49 -4.93 -30.05
N GLY A 307 -0.37 -4.23 -29.82
CA GLY A 307 -0.04 -3.01 -30.56
C GLY A 307 0.23 -3.24 -32.04
N ASP A 308 0.82 -4.38 -32.40
CA ASP A 308 1.13 -4.73 -33.80
C ASP A 308 -0.03 -5.44 -34.52
N CYS A 309 -1.05 -5.85 -33.76
CA CYS A 309 -2.25 -6.47 -34.31
C CYS A 309 -3.19 -5.41 -34.85
N GLY A 310 -3.42 -5.39 -36.15
CA GLY A 310 -4.35 -4.45 -36.78
C GLY A 310 -5.77 -4.63 -36.24
N THR A 311 -6.53 -3.53 -36.10
CA THR A 311 -7.87 -3.47 -35.48
C THR A 311 -8.86 -4.56 -35.98
N LEU A 312 -8.91 -4.82 -37.30
CA LEU A 312 -9.81 -5.85 -37.84
C LEU A 312 -9.41 -7.27 -37.44
N ARG A 313 -8.11 -7.53 -37.32
CA ARG A 313 -7.57 -8.80 -36.88
C ARG A 313 -7.83 -8.99 -35.37
N ALA A 314 -7.58 -7.98 -34.56
CA ALA A 314 -7.89 -7.98 -33.14
C ALA A 314 -9.37 -8.29 -32.86
N ARG A 315 -10.28 -7.61 -33.55
CA ARG A 315 -11.74 -7.87 -33.45
C ARG A 315 -12.09 -9.31 -33.84
N ARG A 316 -11.44 -9.86 -34.89
CA ARG A 316 -11.64 -11.24 -35.28
C ARG A 316 -11.18 -12.21 -34.19
N ARG A 317 -9.97 -12.01 -33.60
CA ARG A 317 -9.44 -12.84 -32.51
C ARG A 317 -10.37 -12.83 -31.30
N LEU A 318 -10.81 -11.66 -30.89
CA LEU A 318 -11.74 -11.50 -29.76
C LEU A 318 -13.08 -12.21 -30.02
N ARG A 319 -13.62 -12.12 -31.24
CA ARG A 319 -14.84 -12.83 -31.62
C ARG A 319 -14.66 -14.35 -31.57
N THR A 320 -13.56 -14.86 -32.14
CA THR A 320 -13.21 -16.27 -32.09
C THR A 320 -13.10 -16.78 -30.65
N LEU A 321 -12.45 -16.02 -29.76
CA LEU A 321 -12.35 -16.34 -28.34
C LEU A 321 -13.71 -16.36 -27.64
N ALA A 322 -14.58 -15.39 -27.93
CA ALA A 322 -15.92 -15.32 -27.37
C ALA A 322 -16.76 -16.53 -27.80
N GLU A 323 -16.79 -16.84 -29.12
CA GLU A 323 -17.54 -17.97 -29.68
C GLU A 323 -17.07 -19.31 -29.11
N ALA A 324 -15.75 -19.50 -28.99
CA ALA A 324 -15.19 -20.71 -28.42
C ALA A 324 -15.54 -20.88 -26.94
N LEU A 325 -15.48 -19.79 -26.17
CA LEU A 325 -15.82 -19.83 -24.75
C LEU A 325 -17.32 -20.07 -24.53
N GLU A 326 -18.19 -19.41 -25.31
CA GLU A 326 -19.65 -19.61 -25.30
C GLU A 326 -20.02 -21.06 -25.64
N ALA A 327 -19.32 -21.70 -26.59
CA ALA A 327 -19.52 -23.09 -26.96
C ALA A 327 -19.22 -24.07 -25.79
N THR A 328 -18.44 -23.67 -24.78
CA THR A 328 -18.22 -24.48 -23.57
C THR A 328 -19.39 -24.45 -22.60
N GLY A 329 -20.40 -23.59 -22.86
CA GLY A 329 -21.62 -23.41 -22.04
C GLY A 329 -21.44 -22.47 -20.86
N LEU A 330 -20.43 -21.61 -20.83
CA LEU A 330 -20.18 -20.55 -19.82
C LEU A 330 -20.36 -21.06 -18.38
N ARG A 331 -19.73 -22.16 -18.03
CA ARG A 331 -19.99 -22.89 -16.77
C ARG A 331 -19.51 -22.15 -15.51
N ARG A 332 -18.71 -21.10 -15.66
CA ARG A 332 -18.20 -20.27 -14.57
C ARG A 332 -18.68 -18.82 -14.76
N ARG A 333 -18.98 -18.13 -13.69
CA ARG A 333 -19.29 -16.69 -13.70
C ARG A 333 -18.22 -15.85 -14.42
N GLU A 334 -16.93 -16.25 -14.29
CA GLU A 334 -15.81 -15.60 -14.98
C GLU A 334 -15.87 -15.77 -16.50
N ASP A 335 -16.35 -16.90 -16.97
CA ASP A 335 -16.47 -17.16 -18.41
C ASP A 335 -17.51 -16.20 -19.04
N GLU A 336 -18.61 -15.91 -18.33
CA GLU A 336 -19.64 -14.96 -18.78
C GLU A 336 -19.07 -13.54 -18.90
N LEU A 337 -18.34 -13.07 -17.89
CA LEU A 337 -17.69 -11.75 -17.91
C LEU A 337 -16.68 -11.65 -19.06
N ARG A 338 -15.83 -12.66 -19.26
CA ARG A 338 -14.83 -12.68 -20.32
C ARG A 338 -15.46 -12.68 -21.71
N ALA A 339 -16.47 -13.53 -21.93
CA ALA A 339 -17.19 -13.56 -23.19
C ALA A 339 -17.84 -12.21 -23.50
N ALA A 340 -18.49 -11.58 -22.51
CA ALA A 340 -19.11 -10.27 -22.67
C ALA A 340 -18.09 -9.18 -23.01
N VAL A 341 -16.91 -9.17 -22.38
CA VAL A 341 -15.82 -8.23 -22.71
C VAL A 341 -15.31 -8.45 -24.13
N TRP A 342 -15.04 -9.68 -24.53
CA TRP A 342 -14.59 -9.97 -25.89
C TRP A 342 -15.63 -9.63 -26.94
N ARG A 343 -16.93 -9.84 -26.66
CA ARG A 343 -18.04 -9.41 -27.53
C ARG A 343 -18.10 -7.89 -27.65
N LEU A 344 -17.97 -7.18 -26.52
CA LEU A 344 -17.95 -5.73 -26.50
C LEU A 344 -16.78 -5.18 -27.33
N ASP A 345 -15.55 -5.65 -27.07
CA ASP A 345 -14.35 -5.15 -27.72
C ASP A 345 -14.27 -5.54 -29.21
N SER A 346 -14.90 -6.66 -29.60
CA SER A 346 -15.01 -7.06 -31.01
C SER A 346 -16.13 -6.32 -31.77
N GLY A 347 -17.02 -5.61 -31.09
CA GLY A 347 -18.19 -4.98 -31.67
C GLY A 347 -19.27 -5.99 -32.11
N SER A 348 -19.32 -7.19 -31.52
CA SER A 348 -20.27 -8.25 -31.85
C SER A 348 -21.21 -8.59 -30.70
N VAL A 349 -21.77 -7.55 -30.08
CA VAL A 349 -22.68 -7.67 -28.94
C VAL A 349 -23.94 -8.45 -29.31
N THR A 350 -24.32 -9.47 -28.54
CA THR A 350 -25.37 -10.42 -28.88
C THR A 350 -26.58 -10.37 -27.96
N GLY A 351 -26.61 -9.76 -26.84
CA GLY A 351 -27.79 -9.72 -25.99
C GLY A 351 -27.66 -8.86 -24.74
N PRO A 352 -28.73 -8.13 -24.38
CA PRO A 352 -28.67 -7.23 -23.23
C PRO A 352 -28.50 -7.97 -21.90
N GLY A 353 -29.02 -9.19 -21.76
CA GLY A 353 -28.94 -9.96 -20.52
C GLY A 353 -27.50 -10.30 -20.08
N MET A 354 -26.69 -10.80 -21.02
CA MET A 354 -25.26 -11.12 -20.75
C MET A 354 -24.50 -9.85 -20.33
N LEU A 355 -24.76 -8.70 -20.97
CA LEU A 355 -24.07 -7.45 -20.64
C LEU A 355 -24.44 -6.93 -19.24
N ILE A 356 -25.70 -7.09 -18.81
CA ILE A 356 -26.13 -6.71 -17.44
C ILE A 356 -25.44 -7.62 -16.41
N SER A 357 -25.47 -8.94 -16.62
CA SER A 357 -24.79 -9.91 -15.74
C SER A 357 -23.30 -9.59 -15.65
N ALA A 358 -22.65 -9.38 -16.79
CA ALA A 358 -21.22 -9.01 -16.83
C ALA A 358 -20.94 -7.67 -16.18
N ALA A 359 -21.82 -6.66 -16.33
CA ALA A 359 -21.67 -5.37 -15.66
C ALA A 359 -21.76 -5.52 -14.13
N ARG A 360 -22.68 -6.35 -13.63
CA ARG A 360 -22.77 -6.65 -12.18
C ARG A 360 -21.55 -7.41 -11.67
N LEU A 361 -21.06 -8.39 -12.45
CA LEU A 361 -19.83 -9.12 -12.10
C LEU A 361 -18.59 -8.21 -12.08
N ALA A 362 -18.44 -7.35 -13.08
CA ALA A 362 -17.37 -6.35 -13.12
C ALA A 362 -17.45 -5.41 -11.91
N TRP A 363 -18.68 -4.96 -11.58
CA TRP A 363 -18.93 -4.14 -10.41
C TRP A 363 -18.62 -4.89 -9.10
N GLY A 364 -19.03 -6.15 -8.96
CA GLY A 364 -18.74 -7.00 -7.81
C GLY A 364 -17.23 -7.23 -7.61
N ARG A 365 -16.47 -7.21 -8.69
CA ARG A 365 -15.00 -7.27 -8.69
C ARG A 365 -14.32 -5.91 -8.53
N GLN A 366 -15.11 -4.87 -8.30
CA GLN A 366 -14.66 -3.52 -8.08
C GLN A 366 -13.92 -2.93 -9.29
N ASP A 367 -14.34 -3.28 -10.50
CA ASP A 367 -13.92 -2.63 -11.74
C ASP A 367 -15.07 -1.75 -12.30
N PRO A 368 -15.28 -0.54 -11.74
CA PRO A 368 -16.39 0.32 -12.14
C PRO A 368 -16.22 0.86 -13.57
N ARG A 369 -15.01 0.99 -14.09
CA ARG A 369 -14.83 1.44 -15.48
C ARG A 369 -15.29 0.38 -16.47
N LEU A 370 -14.98 -0.88 -16.24
CA LEU A 370 -15.49 -1.99 -17.03
C LEU A 370 -17.01 -2.14 -16.85
N ALA A 371 -17.49 -2.04 -15.61
CA ALA A 371 -18.92 -2.10 -15.31
C ALA A 371 -19.69 -0.98 -16.01
N GLU A 372 -19.18 0.26 -16.05
CA GLU A 372 -19.73 1.38 -16.80
C GLU A 372 -19.85 1.08 -18.30
N ARG A 373 -18.73 0.60 -18.92
CA ARG A 373 -18.71 0.26 -20.34
C ARG A 373 -19.75 -0.81 -20.68
N LEU A 374 -19.83 -1.86 -19.88
CA LEU A 374 -20.78 -2.96 -20.06
C LEU A 374 -22.24 -2.51 -19.83
N ALA A 375 -22.50 -1.69 -18.79
CA ALA A 375 -23.83 -1.17 -18.52
C ALA A 375 -24.32 -0.21 -19.62
N ARG A 376 -23.47 0.67 -20.14
CA ARG A 376 -23.81 1.53 -21.30
C ARG A 376 -24.10 0.71 -22.54
N ALA A 377 -23.27 -0.30 -22.85
CA ALA A 377 -23.53 -1.21 -23.96
C ALA A 377 -24.82 -1.99 -23.77
N ALA A 378 -25.17 -2.39 -22.55
CA ALA A 378 -26.46 -3.04 -22.24
C ALA A 378 -27.65 -2.09 -22.50
N ILE A 379 -27.53 -0.81 -22.14
CA ILE A 379 -28.56 0.21 -22.42
C ILE A 379 -28.74 0.39 -23.93
N GLU A 380 -27.65 0.49 -24.69
CA GLU A 380 -27.69 0.58 -26.16
C GLU A 380 -28.30 -0.67 -26.81
N ALA A 381 -28.10 -1.85 -26.19
CA ALA A 381 -28.69 -3.10 -26.61
C ALA A 381 -30.17 -3.27 -26.16
N GLY A 382 -30.78 -2.28 -25.50
CA GLY A 382 -32.19 -2.30 -25.09
C GLY A 382 -32.47 -2.97 -23.76
N ALA A 383 -31.50 -3.02 -22.84
CA ALA A 383 -31.64 -3.68 -21.53
C ALA A 383 -32.61 -2.98 -20.54
N GLY A 384 -33.05 -1.78 -20.82
CA GLY A 384 -34.06 -1.07 -20.01
C GLY A 384 -33.53 -0.62 -18.63
N VAL A 385 -34.46 -0.54 -17.67
CA VAL A 385 -34.20 0.00 -16.30
C VAL A 385 -33.14 -0.76 -15.54
N ALA A 386 -33.02 -2.06 -15.69
CA ALA A 386 -32.03 -2.87 -14.97
C ALA A 386 -30.59 -2.45 -15.27
N ALA A 387 -30.28 -2.11 -16.52
CA ALA A 387 -28.95 -1.60 -16.90
C ALA A 387 -28.72 -0.17 -16.40
N VAL A 388 -29.76 0.70 -16.42
CA VAL A 388 -29.67 2.06 -15.88
C VAL A 388 -29.44 2.04 -14.37
N ALA A 389 -30.05 1.10 -13.65
CA ALA A 389 -29.85 0.94 -12.20
C ALA A 389 -28.39 0.55 -11.88
N VAL A 390 -27.83 -0.42 -12.61
CA VAL A 390 -26.40 -0.79 -12.46
C VAL A 390 -25.50 0.39 -12.82
N LEU A 391 -25.76 1.08 -13.91
CA LEU A 391 -25.02 2.28 -14.32
C LEU A 391 -25.08 3.36 -13.23
N GLY A 392 -26.24 3.55 -12.60
CA GLY A 392 -26.42 4.51 -11.50
C GLY A 392 -25.52 4.22 -10.31
N GLU A 393 -25.44 2.95 -9.87
CA GLU A 393 -24.54 2.53 -8.79
C GLU A 393 -23.07 2.77 -9.14
N VAL A 394 -22.70 2.46 -10.37
CA VAL A 394 -21.31 2.64 -10.85
C VAL A 394 -20.93 4.12 -10.97
N LEU A 395 -21.80 4.96 -11.54
CA LEU A 395 -21.55 6.40 -11.67
C LEU A 395 -21.42 7.11 -10.33
N MET A 396 -22.15 6.67 -9.31
CA MET A 396 -22.00 7.18 -7.94
C MET A 396 -20.54 7.06 -7.47
N VAL A 397 -19.96 5.88 -7.61
CA VAL A 397 -18.58 5.61 -7.18
C VAL A 397 -17.56 6.36 -8.05
N LEU A 398 -17.88 6.58 -9.32
CA LEU A 398 -17.05 7.40 -10.21
C LEU A 398 -17.16 8.91 -9.94
N GLY A 399 -17.91 9.33 -8.90
CA GLY A 399 -18.11 10.74 -8.55
C GLY A 399 -19.14 11.46 -9.43
N GLU A 400 -19.96 10.73 -10.20
CA GLU A 400 -20.93 11.23 -11.16
C GLU A 400 -22.39 11.01 -10.71
N ALA A 401 -22.66 11.10 -9.41
CA ALA A 401 -24.00 10.88 -8.84
C ALA A 401 -25.08 11.76 -9.49
N GLY A 402 -24.76 12.99 -9.88
CA GLY A 402 -25.70 13.88 -10.59
C GLY A 402 -26.10 13.35 -11.97
N SER A 403 -25.15 12.79 -12.72
CA SER A 403 -25.42 12.11 -14.00
C SER A 403 -26.28 10.87 -13.80
N ALA A 404 -26.01 10.10 -12.73
CA ALA A 404 -26.77 8.93 -12.35
C ALA A 404 -28.25 9.29 -12.01
N VAL A 405 -28.49 10.29 -11.16
CA VAL A 405 -29.83 10.78 -10.82
C VAL A 405 -30.61 11.20 -12.08
N THR A 406 -29.94 11.91 -13.00
CA THR A 406 -30.57 12.33 -14.25
C THR A 406 -30.96 11.15 -15.13
N ALA A 407 -30.12 10.15 -15.27
CA ALA A 407 -30.41 8.94 -16.06
C ALA A 407 -31.55 8.12 -15.43
N LEU A 408 -31.50 7.93 -14.10
CA LEU A 408 -32.53 7.20 -13.35
C LEU A 408 -33.89 7.88 -13.40
N ARG A 409 -33.97 9.21 -13.28
CA ARG A 409 -35.22 9.95 -13.40
C ARG A 409 -35.87 9.81 -14.81
N ARG A 410 -35.04 9.73 -15.85
CA ARG A 410 -35.55 9.46 -17.22
C ARG A 410 -36.10 8.07 -17.35
N ALA A 411 -35.47 7.06 -16.78
CA ALA A 411 -35.85 5.66 -16.83
C ALA A 411 -37.07 5.31 -15.92
N ALA A 412 -37.53 6.22 -15.07
CA ALA A 412 -38.60 5.97 -14.09
C ALA A 412 -39.90 5.44 -14.71
N ARG A 413 -40.24 5.90 -15.92
CA ARG A 413 -41.47 5.50 -16.60
C ARG A 413 -41.39 4.12 -17.25
N ASP A 414 -40.18 3.63 -17.46
CA ASP A 414 -39.90 2.36 -18.12
C ASP A 414 -39.86 1.18 -17.12
N ALA A 415 -39.93 1.45 -15.81
CA ALA A 415 -39.96 0.47 -14.74
C ALA A 415 -41.37 -0.17 -14.63
N VAL A 416 -41.62 -1.22 -15.42
CA VAL A 416 -42.90 -1.89 -15.50
C VAL A 416 -43.07 -2.96 -14.43
N THR A 417 -42.08 -3.83 -14.27
CA THR A 417 -42.13 -4.92 -13.30
C THR A 417 -41.81 -4.43 -11.87
N GLU A 418 -42.26 -5.19 -10.87
CA GLU A 418 -41.98 -4.86 -9.47
C GLU A 418 -40.47 -4.87 -9.17
N SER A 419 -39.75 -5.82 -9.76
CA SER A 419 -38.29 -5.90 -9.67
C SER A 419 -37.59 -4.66 -10.26
N GLU A 420 -38.04 -4.17 -11.41
CA GLU A 420 -37.50 -2.96 -12.03
C GLU A 420 -37.80 -1.71 -11.20
N ARG A 421 -39.05 -1.61 -10.66
CA ARG A 421 -39.40 -0.50 -9.75
C ARG A 421 -38.53 -0.50 -8.49
N ALA A 422 -38.28 -1.68 -7.92
CA ALA A 422 -37.42 -1.82 -6.75
C ALA A 422 -35.97 -1.41 -7.08
N GLN A 423 -35.38 -1.99 -8.12
CA GLN A 423 -33.98 -1.67 -8.53
C GLN A 423 -33.80 -0.18 -8.85
N HIS A 424 -34.77 0.41 -9.54
CA HIS A 424 -34.80 1.84 -9.84
C HIS A 424 -34.85 2.68 -8.57
N ALA A 425 -35.77 2.39 -7.64
CA ALA A 425 -35.92 3.15 -6.40
C ALA A 425 -34.68 3.04 -5.50
N HIS A 426 -34.09 1.86 -5.42
CA HIS A 426 -32.88 1.64 -4.64
C HIS A 426 -31.70 2.42 -5.21
N SER A 427 -31.46 2.31 -6.53
CA SER A 427 -30.36 3.04 -7.18
C SER A 427 -30.57 4.56 -7.14
N LEU A 428 -31.81 5.04 -7.36
CA LEU A 428 -32.15 6.46 -7.27
C LEU A 428 -32.00 6.98 -5.84
N GLY A 429 -32.53 6.27 -4.85
CA GLY A 429 -32.42 6.64 -3.43
C GLY A 429 -30.99 6.72 -2.95
N LEU A 430 -30.15 5.74 -3.32
CA LEU A 430 -28.74 5.73 -2.99
C LEU A 430 -27.99 6.93 -3.60
N ASN A 431 -28.22 7.20 -4.89
CA ASN A 431 -27.57 8.33 -5.58
C ASN A 431 -28.03 9.69 -5.04
N LEU A 432 -29.30 9.83 -4.67
CA LEU A 432 -29.82 11.03 -4.04
C LEU A 432 -29.19 11.28 -2.66
N ALA A 433 -29.09 10.24 -1.83
CA ALA A 433 -28.43 10.31 -0.53
C ALA A 433 -26.95 10.69 -0.69
N TRP A 434 -26.25 10.09 -1.65
CA TRP A 434 -24.88 10.45 -1.97
C TRP A 434 -24.73 11.89 -2.45
N ALA A 435 -25.69 12.40 -3.23
CA ALA A 435 -25.72 13.79 -3.68
C ALA A 435 -26.14 14.79 -2.56
N GLY A 436 -26.51 14.31 -1.37
CA GLY A 436 -26.95 15.13 -0.23
C GLY A 436 -28.42 15.59 -0.34
N ALA A 437 -29.25 14.95 -1.19
CA ALA A 437 -30.68 15.16 -1.30
C ALA A 437 -31.46 14.22 -0.36
N ASP A 438 -31.11 14.22 0.93
CA ASP A 438 -31.54 13.24 1.93
C ASP A 438 -33.05 13.11 2.05
N ALA A 439 -33.78 14.22 2.02
CA ALA A 439 -35.23 14.21 2.14
C ALA A 439 -35.90 13.52 0.95
N GLU A 440 -35.40 13.77 -0.27
CA GLU A 440 -35.90 13.13 -1.51
C GLU A 440 -35.53 11.64 -1.54
N ALA A 441 -34.27 11.29 -1.13
CA ALA A 441 -33.82 9.92 -1.00
C ALA A 441 -34.74 9.10 -0.09
N CYS A 442 -35.00 9.62 1.11
CA CYS A 442 -35.90 8.99 2.06
C CYS A 442 -37.32 8.85 1.50
N HIS A 443 -37.83 9.89 0.86
CA HIS A 443 -39.18 9.83 0.26
C HIS A 443 -39.31 8.76 -0.83
N VAL A 444 -38.37 8.69 -1.76
CA VAL A 444 -38.34 7.66 -2.81
C VAL A 444 -38.36 6.25 -2.23
N LEU A 445 -37.53 6.01 -1.20
CA LEU A 445 -37.39 4.71 -0.56
C LEU A 445 -38.60 4.34 0.32
N ASP A 446 -39.22 5.33 1.01
CA ASP A 446 -40.44 5.13 1.79
C ASP A 446 -41.62 4.80 0.87
N VAL A 447 -41.75 5.48 -0.27
CA VAL A 447 -42.76 5.17 -1.30
C VAL A 447 -42.54 3.77 -1.86
N ALA A 448 -41.31 3.38 -2.16
CA ALA A 448 -40.97 2.04 -2.60
C ALA A 448 -41.37 0.99 -1.55
N ALA A 449 -40.97 1.17 -0.29
CA ALA A 449 -41.33 0.26 0.80
C ALA A 449 -42.87 0.11 0.99
N ALA A 450 -43.65 1.18 0.74
CA ALA A 450 -45.09 1.17 0.88
C ALA A 450 -45.81 0.54 -0.32
N THR A 451 -45.24 0.61 -1.54
CA THR A 451 -45.91 0.19 -2.79
C THR A 451 -45.45 -1.18 -3.30
N LEU A 452 -44.28 -1.68 -2.88
CA LEU A 452 -43.80 -3.00 -3.25
C LEU A 452 -44.53 -4.06 -2.43
N THR A 453 -45.00 -5.11 -3.11
CA THR A 453 -45.78 -6.20 -2.51
C THR A 453 -44.93 -7.39 -2.15
N ASP A 454 -43.88 -7.67 -2.93
CA ASP A 454 -42.91 -8.74 -2.64
C ASP A 454 -42.06 -8.36 -1.42
N PRO A 455 -42.09 -9.15 -0.34
CA PRO A 455 -41.40 -8.86 0.89
C PRO A 455 -39.85 -8.77 0.71
N ARG A 456 -39.29 -9.39 -0.32
CA ARG A 456 -37.86 -9.32 -0.62
C ARG A 456 -37.45 -7.92 -1.06
N TRP A 457 -38.20 -7.32 -1.98
CA TRP A 457 -37.94 -5.98 -2.47
C TRP A 457 -38.26 -4.90 -1.44
N ARG A 458 -39.29 -5.16 -0.62
CA ARG A 458 -39.65 -4.27 0.49
C ARG A 458 -38.59 -4.27 1.57
N GLN A 459 -38.00 -5.43 1.90
CA GLN A 459 -36.85 -5.54 2.81
C GLN A 459 -35.68 -4.70 2.29
N GLU A 460 -35.34 -4.84 1.02
CA GLU A 460 -34.26 -4.07 0.39
C GLU A 460 -34.54 -2.56 0.45
N ALA A 461 -35.76 -2.10 0.19
CA ALA A 461 -36.15 -0.69 0.29
C ALA A 461 -35.89 -0.13 1.70
N HIS A 462 -36.23 -0.87 2.75
CA HIS A 462 -35.95 -0.48 4.13
C HIS A 462 -34.44 -0.45 4.43
N VAL A 463 -33.66 -1.39 3.88
CA VAL A 463 -32.20 -1.39 4.02
C VAL A 463 -31.59 -0.15 3.35
N TYR A 464 -31.96 0.19 2.11
CA TYR A 464 -31.47 1.40 1.45
C TYR A 464 -31.96 2.69 2.14
N ARG A 465 -33.13 2.62 2.78
CA ARG A 465 -33.62 3.71 3.63
C ARG A 465 -32.69 3.91 4.84
N ALA A 466 -32.20 2.85 5.45
CA ALA A 466 -31.20 2.91 6.50
C ALA A 466 -29.87 3.50 5.99
N VAL A 467 -29.41 3.15 4.75
CA VAL A 467 -28.25 3.78 4.12
C VAL A 467 -28.40 5.31 4.06
N ALA A 468 -29.55 5.79 3.58
CA ALA A 468 -29.82 7.22 3.46
C ALA A 468 -29.80 7.92 4.83
N ASP A 469 -30.33 7.27 5.87
CA ASP A 469 -30.26 7.79 7.25
C ASP A 469 -28.85 7.80 7.82
N CYS A 470 -28.02 6.79 7.53
CA CYS A 470 -26.62 6.76 7.92
C CYS A 470 -25.84 7.94 7.30
N PHE A 471 -26.01 8.18 6.01
CA PHE A 471 -25.36 9.32 5.34
C PHE A 471 -25.79 10.68 5.92
N ALA A 472 -27.07 10.81 6.28
CA ALA A 472 -27.59 12.00 6.94
C ALA A 472 -27.22 12.10 8.43
N GLY A 473 -26.51 11.10 9.00
CA GLY A 473 -26.11 11.08 10.41
C GLY A 473 -27.27 10.87 11.38
N ARG A 474 -28.27 10.07 11.02
CA ARG A 474 -29.44 9.73 11.83
C ARG A 474 -29.43 8.23 12.22
N LEU A 475 -28.50 7.84 13.08
CA LEU A 475 -28.26 6.41 13.37
C LEU A 475 -29.47 5.70 13.98
N SER A 476 -30.20 6.35 14.90
CA SER A 476 -31.42 5.79 15.48
C SER A 476 -32.52 5.59 14.43
N ALA A 477 -32.62 6.46 13.44
CA ALA A 477 -33.57 6.28 12.32
C ALA A 477 -33.14 5.10 11.43
N ALA A 478 -31.85 4.99 11.15
CA ALA A 478 -31.27 3.88 10.40
C ALA A 478 -31.55 2.54 11.09
N SER A 479 -31.34 2.45 12.42
CA SER A 479 -31.67 1.25 13.20
C SER A 479 -33.14 0.88 13.09
N ARG A 480 -34.06 1.83 13.20
CA ARG A 480 -35.51 1.57 13.02
C ARG A 480 -35.84 1.06 11.60
N ALA A 481 -35.17 1.59 10.58
CA ALA A 481 -35.36 1.10 9.21
C ALA A 481 -34.86 -0.35 9.05
N LEU A 482 -33.75 -0.72 9.70
CA LEU A 482 -33.29 -2.12 9.74
C LEU A 482 -34.26 -3.04 10.51
N ASP A 483 -34.89 -2.58 11.58
CA ASP A 483 -35.92 -3.36 12.29
C ASP A 483 -37.13 -3.62 11.39
N LEU A 484 -37.54 -2.63 10.57
CA LEU A 484 -38.56 -2.82 9.56
C LEU A 484 -38.16 -3.83 8.47
N ALA A 485 -36.88 -3.75 8.02
CA ALA A 485 -36.31 -4.71 7.08
C ALA A 485 -36.40 -6.15 7.62
N ARG A 486 -35.99 -6.38 8.87
CA ARG A 486 -36.08 -7.69 9.54
C ARG A 486 -37.51 -8.19 9.67
N SER A 487 -38.47 -7.30 9.89
CA SER A 487 -39.89 -7.66 10.01
C SER A 487 -40.48 -8.30 8.71
N CYS A 488 -39.83 -8.05 7.57
CA CYS A 488 -40.26 -8.64 6.28
C CYS A 488 -39.96 -10.15 6.20
N ARG A 489 -39.13 -10.73 7.08
CA ARG A 489 -38.83 -12.17 7.17
C ARG A 489 -38.35 -12.83 5.87
N SER A 490 -38.07 -12.05 4.85
CA SER A 490 -37.57 -12.47 3.54
C SER A 490 -36.72 -11.37 2.95
N GLY A 491 -35.63 -11.70 2.29
CA GLY A 491 -34.73 -10.75 1.69
C GLY A 491 -33.94 -11.36 0.53
N THR A 492 -33.48 -10.51 -0.37
CA THR A 492 -32.46 -10.89 -1.37
C THR A 492 -31.12 -11.13 -0.68
N VAL A 493 -30.17 -11.78 -1.35
CA VAL A 493 -28.79 -11.89 -0.84
C VAL A 493 -28.23 -10.49 -0.60
N ARG A 494 -28.39 -9.59 -1.57
CA ARG A 494 -27.97 -8.19 -1.49
C ARG A 494 -28.56 -7.49 -0.25
N GLY A 495 -29.86 -7.58 -0.04
CA GLY A 495 -30.55 -6.93 1.08
C GLY A 495 -30.06 -7.43 2.43
N ARG A 496 -29.91 -8.75 2.61
CA ARG A 496 -29.43 -9.34 3.86
C ARG A 496 -27.98 -8.94 4.21
N VAL A 497 -27.10 -8.95 3.20
CA VAL A 497 -25.68 -8.59 3.44
C VAL A 497 -25.54 -7.11 3.75
N HIS A 498 -26.26 -6.24 3.06
CA HIS A 498 -26.27 -4.81 3.39
C HIS A 498 -26.86 -4.53 4.78
N GLU A 499 -27.90 -5.28 5.19
CA GLU A 499 -28.47 -5.18 6.54
C GLU A 499 -27.40 -5.47 7.58
N VAL A 500 -26.66 -6.57 7.45
CA VAL A 500 -25.55 -6.94 8.35
C VAL A 500 -24.43 -5.89 8.34
N ALA A 501 -24.04 -5.42 7.15
CA ALA A 501 -22.98 -4.42 7.01
C ALA A 501 -23.36 -3.08 7.68
N LEU A 502 -24.60 -2.64 7.51
CA LEU A 502 -25.11 -1.41 8.14
C LEU A 502 -25.29 -1.58 9.65
N GLU A 503 -25.75 -2.72 10.10
CA GLU A 503 -25.87 -3.01 11.53
C GLU A 503 -24.50 -2.93 12.21
N ALA A 504 -23.48 -3.57 11.63
CA ALA A 504 -22.11 -3.48 12.12
C ALA A 504 -21.60 -2.03 12.10
N TRP A 505 -21.90 -1.29 11.03
CA TRP A 505 -21.50 0.12 10.88
C TRP A 505 -22.15 1.01 11.95
N ILE A 506 -23.47 0.87 12.16
CA ILE A 506 -24.22 1.61 13.18
C ILE A 506 -23.67 1.29 14.59
N HIS A 507 -23.42 0.00 14.88
CA HIS A 507 -22.83 -0.39 16.15
C HIS A 507 -21.45 0.26 16.36
N ALA A 508 -20.58 0.22 15.36
CA ALA A 508 -19.24 0.79 15.47
C ALA A 508 -19.28 2.30 15.80
N TYR A 509 -20.01 3.07 15.02
CA TYR A 509 -20.08 4.53 15.21
C TYR A 509 -20.88 4.95 16.44
N ALA A 510 -21.87 4.15 16.86
CA ALA A 510 -22.59 4.34 18.11
C ALA A 510 -21.78 3.92 19.37
N GLY A 511 -20.49 3.57 19.21
CA GLY A 511 -19.60 3.22 20.32
C GLY A 511 -19.74 1.78 20.83
N ARG A 512 -20.45 0.90 20.13
CA ARG A 512 -20.63 -0.53 20.43
C ARG A 512 -19.68 -1.37 19.56
N GLY A 513 -18.38 -1.08 19.65
CA GLY A 513 -17.37 -1.67 18.78
C GLY A 513 -17.24 -3.18 18.88
N GLU A 514 -17.38 -3.78 20.08
CA GLU A 514 -17.33 -5.25 20.23
C GLU A 514 -18.53 -5.92 19.55
N GLN A 515 -19.72 -5.33 19.64
CA GLN A 515 -20.91 -5.83 18.94
C GLN A 515 -20.73 -5.72 17.43
N ALA A 516 -20.15 -4.62 16.93
CA ALA A 516 -19.84 -4.47 15.52
C ALA A 516 -18.92 -5.59 14.99
N LEU A 517 -17.89 -5.96 15.76
CA LEU A 517 -16.99 -7.05 15.38
C LEU A 517 -17.70 -8.42 15.35
N VAL A 518 -18.60 -8.68 16.31
CA VAL A 518 -19.40 -9.91 16.34
C VAL A 518 -20.35 -10.01 15.15
N VAL A 519 -21.00 -8.91 14.78
CA VAL A 519 -21.92 -8.87 13.64
C VAL A 519 -21.20 -9.00 12.30
N ALA A 520 -20.03 -8.35 12.16
CA ALA A 520 -19.28 -8.33 10.91
C ALA A 520 -18.56 -9.65 10.58
N GLY A 521 -18.09 -10.38 11.60
CA GLY A 521 -17.25 -11.58 11.43
C GLY A 521 -17.84 -12.62 10.46
N PRO A 522 -19.05 -13.17 10.71
CA PRO A 522 -19.65 -14.18 9.83
C PRO A 522 -19.84 -13.74 8.37
N ALA A 523 -20.11 -12.45 8.14
CA ALA A 523 -20.23 -11.91 6.78
C ALA A 523 -18.89 -11.88 6.05
N MET A 524 -17.80 -11.59 6.78
CA MET A 524 -16.45 -11.65 6.20
C MET A 524 -16.00 -13.09 5.89
N ASP A 525 -16.39 -14.06 6.72
CA ASP A 525 -16.07 -15.48 6.52
C ASP A 525 -16.73 -16.06 5.24
N THR A 526 -17.85 -15.47 4.82
CA THR A 526 -18.64 -15.91 3.63
C THR A 526 -18.50 -14.92 2.45
N LEU A 527 -17.47 -14.09 2.42
CA LEU A 527 -17.28 -13.02 1.42
C LEU A 527 -17.42 -13.51 -0.03
N ASP A 528 -16.84 -14.65 -0.37
CA ASP A 528 -16.86 -15.19 -1.74
C ASP A 528 -18.27 -15.61 -2.22
N GLU A 529 -19.21 -15.81 -1.30
CA GLU A 529 -20.58 -16.21 -1.62
C GLU A 529 -21.46 -15.03 -2.05
N TRP A 530 -21.17 -13.81 -1.59
CA TRP A 530 -22.07 -12.67 -1.76
C TRP A 530 -21.46 -11.43 -2.42
N ARG A 531 -20.12 -11.29 -2.50
CA ARG A 531 -19.48 -10.06 -2.98
C ARG A 531 -19.93 -9.60 -4.38
N ASP A 532 -20.25 -10.55 -5.26
CA ASP A 532 -20.68 -10.24 -6.62
C ASP A 532 -22.13 -9.70 -6.67
N GLU A 533 -22.95 -10.06 -5.68
CA GLU A 533 -24.36 -9.63 -5.60
C GLU A 533 -24.53 -8.36 -4.76
N ALA A 534 -23.63 -8.11 -3.81
CA ALA A 534 -23.68 -6.97 -2.89
C ALA A 534 -22.35 -6.18 -2.83
N PRO A 535 -21.84 -5.65 -3.96
CA PRO A 535 -20.51 -5.03 -4.03
C PRO A 535 -20.31 -3.82 -3.10
N HIS A 536 -21.37 -3.06 -2.82
CA HIS A 536 -21.33 -1.94 -1.88
C HIS A 536 -21.25 -2.36 -0.40
N ALA A 537 -21.62 -3.59 -0.06
CA ALA A 537 -21.62 -4.06 1.32
C ALA A 537 -20.19 -4.24 1.84
N LEU A 538 -19.25 -4.66 0.98
CA LEU A 538 -17.85 -4.88 1.39
C LEU A 538 -17.17 -3.62 1.90
N PRO A 539 -17.18 -2.48 1.19
CA PRO A 539 -16.63 -1.23 1.72
C PRO A 539 -17.28 -0.81 3.05
N THR A 540 -18.59 -0.93 3.19
CA THR A 540 -19.33 -0.59 4.42
C THR A 540 -18.90 -1.49 5.58
N LEU A 541 -18.75 -2.79 5.33
CA LEU A 541 -18.34 -3.77 6.34
C LEU A 541 -16.89 -3.54 6.79
N LEU A 542 -15.99 -3.26 5.86
CA LEU A 542 -14.59 -2.94 6.19
C LEU A 542 -14.46 -1.60 6.93
N ASP A 543 -15.25 -0.59 6.56
CA ASP A 543 -15.33 0.68 7.30
C ASP A 543 -15.82 0.46 8.73
N ALA A 544 -16.85 -0.37 8.92
CA ALA A 544 -17.35 -0.76 10.24
C ALA A 544 -16.28 -1.47 11.09
N LEU A 545 -15.54 -2.40 10.50
CA LEU A 545 -14.43 -3.09 11.17
C LEU A 545 -13.31 -2.13 11.57
N CYS A 546 -12.90 -1.23 10.67
CA CYS A 546 -11.88 -0.22 10.97
C CYS A 546 -12.35 0.74 12.09
N ALA A 547 -13.57 1.23 12.02
CA ALA A 547 -14.17 2.08 13.05
C ALA A 547 -14.24 1.34 14.40
N ALA A 548 -14.70 0.08 14.41
CA ALA A 548 -14.76 -0.74 15.61
C ALA A 548 -13.37 -0.93 16.25
N GLN A 549 -12.33 -1.25 15.46
CA GLN A 549 -10.97 -1.38 15.99
C GLN A 549 -10.42 -0.05 16.53
N THR A 550 -10.79 1.09 15.90
CA THR A 550 -10.45 2.42 16.38
C THR A 550 -11.05 2.68 17.76
N PHE A 551 -12.36 2.50 17.89
CA PHE A 551 -13.10 2.86 19.09
C PHE A 551 -12.90 1.84 20.25
N THR A 552 -12.40 0.65 19.95
CA THR A 552 -11.96 -0.32 20.97
C THR A 552 -10.49 -0.18 21.36
N GLY A 553 -9.72 0.70 20.66
CA GLY A 553 -8.32 1.00 21.00
C GLY A 553 -7.34 -0.11 20.61
N ARG A 554 -7.49 -0.66 19.41
CA ARG A 554 -6.66 -1.75 18.86
C ARG A 554 -5.90 -1.29 17.59
N PRO A 555 -4.89 -0.40 17.72
CA PRO A 555 -4.23 0.20 16.55
C PRO A 555 -3.51 -0.81 15.65
N ALA A 556 -3.03 -1.94 16.17
CA ALA A 556 -2.39 -2.98 15.37
C ALA A 556 -3.39 -3.72 14.48
N GLU A 557 -4.56 -4.09 15.02
CA GLU A 557 -5.65 -4.72 14.27
C GLU A 557 -6.27 -3.75 13.28
N LEU A 558 -6.42 -2.48 13.65
CA LEU A 558 -6.86 -1.41 12.75
C LEU A 558 -5.96 -1.33 11.52
N ASP A 559 -4.64 -1.27 11.71
CA ASP A 559 -3.67 -1.22 10.60
C ASP A 559 -3.73 -2.47 9.73
N ARG A 560 -3.90 -3.65 10.34
CA ARG A 560 -4.03 -4.93 9.61
C ARG A 560 -5.28 -4.97 8.74
N VAL A 561 -6.45 -4.60 9.29
CA VAL A 561 -7.72 -4.58 8.53
C VAL A 561 -7.66 -3.55 7.40
N ALA A 562 -7.18 -2.35 7.69
CA ALA A 562 -7.06 -1.29 6.69
C ALA A 562 -6.02 -1.63 5.60
N SER A 563 -4.91 -2.28 5.95
CA SER A 563 -3.91 -2.76 4.98
C SER A 563 -4.48 -3.85 4.08
N GLY A 564 -5.24 -4.82 4.63
CA GLY A 564 -5.95 -5.81 3.83
C GLY A 564 -6.96 -5.18 2.86
N GLY A 565 -7.67 -4.14 3.30
CA GLY A 565 -8.54 -3.34 2.43
C GLY A 565 -7.80 -2.69 1.26
N MET A 566 -6.57 -2.22 1.48
CA MET A 566 -5.71 -1.63 0.44
C MET A 566 -5.21 -2.63 -0.62
N GLU A 567 -5.19 -3.92 -0.30
CA GLU A 567 -4.78 -4.99 -1.22
C GLU A 567 -5.93 -5.46 -2.13
N LEU A 568 -7.16 -5.09 -1.83
CA LEU A 568 -8.29 -5.39 -2.70
C LEU A 568 -8.12 -4.71 -4.07
N PRO A 569 -8.56 -5.33 -5.18
CA PRO A 569 -8.49 -4.73 -6.52
C PRO A 569 -9.13 -3.34 -6.59
N ALA A 570 -10.06 -3.07 -5.71
CA ALA A 570 -10.77 -1.81 -5.55
C ALA A 570 -10.04 -0.73 -4.73
N ALA A 571 -8.85 -0.99 -4.24
CA ALA A 571 -8.14 0.01 -3.41
C ALA A 571 -7.94 1.36 -4.13
N GLU A 572 -7.91 1.35 -5.46
CA GLU A 572 -7.83 2.57 -6.29
C GLU A 572 -9.16 3.36 -6.33
N LEU A 573 -10.26 2.75 -5.92
CA LEU A 573 -11.62 3.30 -5.97
C LEU A 573 -12.34 3.14 -4.62
N SER A 574 -11.56 2.94 -3.57
CA SER A 574 -12.07 2.66 -2.24
C SER A 574 -13.00 3.78 -1.75
N MET A 575 -14.25 3.46 -1.54
CA MET A 575 -15.24 4.33 -0.88
C MET A 575 -14.99 4.50 0.63
N THR A 576 -13.87 4.02 1.15
CA THR A 576 -13.62 4.00 2.60
C THR A 576 -12.42 4.83 3.04
N GLY A 577 -11.48 5.16 2.12
CA GLY A 577 -10.24 5.86 2.48
C GLY A 577 -9.45 5.10 3.54
N PHE A 578 -9.03 3.87 3.22
CA PHE A 578 -8.27 3.01 4.14
C PHE A 578 -6.95 3.62 4.59
N GLY A 579 -6.34 4.48 3.76
CA GLY A 579 -5.16 5.25 4.13
C GLY A 579 -5.39 6.16 5.33
N ALA A 580 -6.60 6.73 5.48
CA ALA A 580 -6.96 7.50 6.67
C ALA A 580 -6.99 6.61 7.93
N TYR A 581 -7.49 5.39 7.85
CA TYR A 581 -7.47 4.46 8.99
C TYR A 581 -6.05 3.99 9.34
N ARG A 582 -5.20 3.72 8.34
CA ARG A 582 -3.78 3.44 8.57
C ARG A 582 -3.06 4.62 9.20
N ALA A 583 -3.35 5.84 8.72
CA ALA A 583 -2.83 7.05 9.31
C ALA A 583 -3.29 7.23 10.77
N MET A 584 -4.56 6.95 11.07
CA MET A 584 -5.08 6.98 12.43
C MET A 584 -4.40 5.92 13.32
N ALA A 585 -4.17 4.70 12.82
CA ALA A 585 -3.43 3.67 13.54
C ALA A 585 -1.99 4.10 13.84
N ALA A 586 -1.28 4.66 12.86
CA ALA A 586 0.07 5.18 13.01
C ALA A 586 0.11 6.34 14.03
N ARG A 587 -0.84 7.27 13.96
CA ARG A 587 -0.97 8.39 14.89
C ARG A 587 -1.24 7.92 16.33
N LEU A 588 -2.10 6.94 16.54
CA LEU A 588 -2.34 6.34 17.86
C LEU A 588 -1.06 5.68 18.42
N ARG A 589 -0.24 5.08 17.57
CA ARG A 589 1.09 4.56 17.94
C ARG A 589 2.14 5.67 18.17
N GLY A 590 1.82 6.93 17.83
CA GLY A 590 2.74 8.06 17.98
C GLY A 590 3.65 8.31 16.77
N ASP A 591 3.38 7.70 15.61
CA ASP A 591 4.14 7.93 14.38
C ASP A 591 3.37 8.82 13.39
N ALA A 592 3.48 10.14 13.61
CA ALA A 592 2.83 11.12 12.74
C ALA A 592 3.46 11.19 11.34
N ALA A 593 4.74 10.85 11.20
CA ALA A 593 5.40 10.83 9.89
C ALA A 593 4.87 9.66 9.03
N GLU A 594 4.69 8.48 9.63
CA GLU A 594 4.04 7.34 8.97
C GLU A 594 2.57 7.65 8.64
N ALA A 595 1.85 8.29 9.56
CA ALA A 595 0.47 8.73 9.32
C ALA A 595 0.37 9.65 8.10
N LEU A 596 1.25 10.65 7.99
CA LEU A 596 1.31 11.55 6.84
C LEU A 596 1.60 10.81 5.53
N ARG A 597 2.50 9.83 5.55
CA ARG A 597 2.82 9.00 4.37
C ARG A 597 1.59 8.21 3.89
N HIS A 598 0.84 7.59 4.81
CA HIS A 598 -0.38 6.85 4.46
C HIS A 598 -1.47 7.74 3.87
N CYS A 599 -1.67 8.93 4.42
CA CYS A 599 -2.61 9.90 3.86
C CYS A 599 -2.23 10.30 2.43
N ARG A 600 -0.96 10.64 2.19
CA ARG A 600 -0.49 11.04 0.86
C ARG A 600 -0.62 9.92 -0.18
N GLU A 601 -0.36 8.68 0.22
CA GLU A 601 -0.55 7.51 -0.64
C GLU A 601 -2.02 7.37 -1.08
N ASP A 602 -2.96 7.56 -0.16
CA ASP A 602 -4.39 7.38 -0.43
C ASP A 602 -4.99 8.56 -1.20
N ILE A 603 -4.62 9.80 -0.84
CA ILE A 603 -5.07 11.02 -1.53
C ILE A 603 -4.81 10.95 -3.04
N GLY A 604 -3.66 10.38 -3.45
CA GLY A 604 -3.34 10.21 -4.87
C GLY A 604 -4.20 9.17 -5.62
N ARG A 605 -5.04 8.42 -4.93
CA ARG A 605 -5.90 7.37 -5.50
C ARG A 605 -7.36 7.74 -5.51
N LEU A 606 -7.79 8.56 -4.56
CA LEU A 606 -9.20 8.92 -4.38
C LEU A 606 -9.63 10.00 -5.38
N PRO A 607 -10.84 9.93 -5.94
CA PRO A 607 -11.39 10.99 -6.78
C PRO A 607 -11.49 12.33 -6.01
N ALA A 608 -11.24 13.45 -6.71
CA ALA A 608 -11.14 14.79 -6.10
C ALA A 608 -12.42 15.32 -5.41
N ARG A 609 -13.55 14.61 -5.49
CA ARG A 609 -14.85 15.05 -4.91
C ARG A 609 -15.46 14.05 -3.93
N GLU A 610 -14.73 13.07 -3.50
CA GLU A 610 -15.23 12.03 -2.59
C GLU A 610 -15.14 12.46 -1.12
N PRO A 611 -16.16 12.11 -0.29
CA PRO A 611 -16.13 12.43 1.14
C PRO A 611 -14.96 11.75 1.87
N TYR A 612 -14.52 10.62 1.37
CA TYR A 612 -13.39 9.87 1.91
C TYR A 612 -12.04 10.54 1.62
N LEU A 613 -11.93 11.28 0.50
CA LEU A 613 -10.78 12.19 0.27
C LEU A 613 -10.73 13.24 1.37
N GLY A 614 -11.87 13.83 1.73
CA GLY A 614 -11.96 14.79 2.83
C GLY A 614 -11.52 14.19 4.18
N ARG A 615 -11.85 12.91 4.44
CA ARG A 615 -11.36 12.19 5.63
C ARG A 615 -9.84 12.00 5.62
N CYS A 616 -9.25 11.63 4.48
CA CYS A 616 -7.80 11.50 4.34
C CYS A 616 -7.09 12.83 4.53
N LEU A 617 -7.64 13.92 3.99
CA LEU A 617 -7.10 15.27 4.20
C LEU A 617 -7.24 15.73 5.65
N ALA A 618 -8.30 15.34 6.36
CA ALA A 618 -8.46 15.61 7.78
C ALA A 618 -7.39 14.90 8.62
N GLU A 619 -7.16 13.62 8.39
CA GLU A 619 -6.08 12.87 9.07
C GLU A 619 -4.69 13.39 8.67
N GLN A 620 -4.51 13.85 7.42
CA GLN A 620 -3.29 14.54 7.00
C GLN A 620 -3.08 15.84 7.77
N ALA A 621 -4.11 16.65 7.91
CA ALA A 621 -4.05 17.91 8.68
C ALA A 621 -3.69 17.63 10.15
N HIS A 622 -4.29 16.60 10.74
CA HIS A 622 -3.97 16.15 12.10
C HIS A 622 -2.50 15.72 12.23
N ALA A 623 -2.01 14.87 11.33
CA ALA A 623 -0.62 14.42 11.33
C ALA A 623 0.37 15.59 11.14
N LEU A 624 0.08 16.52 10.22
CA LEU A 624 0.88 17.72 9.98
C LEU A 624 0.92 18.64 11.21
N ALA A 625 -0.22 18.82 11.89
CA ALA A 625 -0.30 19.58 13.13
C ALA A 625 0.60 18.97 14.23
N LEU A 626 0.55 17.65 14.41
CA LEU A 626 1.42 16.95 15.36
C LEU A 626 2.92 17.07 15.00
N LEU A 627 3.25 17.21 13.71
CA LEU A 627 4.63 17.44 13.24
C LEU A 627 5.05 18.93 13.28
N GLY A 628 4.18 19.84 13.73
CA GLY A 628 4.44 21.29 13.79
C GLY A 628 4.46 21.99 12.42
N ARG A 629 3.95 21.33 11.36
CA ARG A 629 3.87 21.88 9.98
C ARG A 629 2.55 22.63 9.78
N LEU A 630 2.42 23.78 10.45
CA LEU A 630 1.15 24.48 10.63
C LEU A 630 0.52 24.94 9.32
N ASP A 631 1.27 25.62 8.44
CA ASP A 631 0.74 26.16 7.18
C ASP A 631 0.13 25.03 6.29
N GLU A 632 0.81 23.88 6.23
CA GLU A 632 0.33 22.73 5.46
C GLU A 632 -0.88 22.06 6.14
N ALA A 633 -0.90 22.05 7.48
CA ALA A 633 -2.02 21.54 8.25
C ALA A 633 -3.30 22.38 8.04
N GLU A 634 -3.18 23.70 8.04
CA GLU A 634 -4.29 24.64 7.78
C GLU A 634 -4.84 24.48 6.36
N HIS A 635 -3.94 24.36 5.36
CA HIS A 635 -4.35 24.13 3.98
C HIS A 635 -5.13 22.83 3.81
N SER A 636 -4.58 21.71 4.34
CA SER A 636 -5.24 20.41 4.30
C SER A 636 -6.57 20.40 5.06
N LEU A 637 -6.66 21.11 6.19
CA LEU A 637 -7.88 21.22 6.97
C LEU A 637 -8.97 21.98 6.22
N ALA A 638 -8.63 23.12 5.58
CA ALA A 638 -9.59 23.91 4.80
C ALA A 638 -10.22 23.09 3.67
N GLU A 639 -9.41 22.32 2.97
CA GLU A 639 -9.89 21.41 1.92
C GLU A 639 -10.72 20.26 2.47
N ALA A 640 -10.29 19.65 3.60
CA ALA A 640 -11.05 18.61 4.28
C ALA A 640 -12.45 19.11 4.69
N GLN A 641 -12.53 20.31 5.29
CA GLN A 641 -13.80 20.91 5.71
C GLN A 641 -14.74 21.14 4.53
N ARG A 642 -14.21 21.59 3.40
CA ARG A 642 -14.99 21.81 2.17
C ARG A 642 -15.58 20.49 1.64
N LEU A 643 -14.78 19.42 1.59
CA LEU A 643 -15.19 18.14 1.05
C LEU A 643 -16.11 17.34 1.98
N THR A 644 -15.99 17.52 3.30
CA THR A 644 -16.76 16.75 4.29
C THR A 644 -18.03 17.46 4.78
N ALA A 645 -18.33 18.66 4.28
CA ALA A 645 -19.41 19.51 4.82
C ALA A 645 -20.80 18.84 4.85
N ARG A 646 -21.06 17.88 3.94
CA ARG A 646 -22.37 17.22 3.77
C ARG A 646 -22.57 15.99 4.65
N TRP A 647 -21.49 15.23 4.95
CA TRP A 647 -21.61 13.92 5.59
C TRP A 647 -21.15 13.97 7.05
N ALA A 648 -22.08 13.70 7.95
CA ALA A 648 -21.85 13.84 9.39
C ALA A 648 -20.63 13.04 9.88
N PHE A 649 -20.48 11.78 9.43
CA PHE A 649 -19.41 10.90 9.90
C PHE A 649 -18.01 11.32 9.39
N THR A 650 -17.85 11.80 8.14
CA THR A 650 -16.57 12.30 7.63
C THR A 650 -16.26 13.70 8.13
N ARG A 651 -17.28 14.57 8.31
CA ARG A 651 -17.12 15.89 8.90
C ARG A 651 -16.53 15.82 10.32
N GLN A 652 -16.88 14.79 11.07
CA GLN A 652 -16.34 14.56 12.40
C GLN A 652 -14.82 14.47 12.43
N HIS A 653 -14.18 13.84 11.42
CA HIS A 653 -12.71 13.80 11.29
C HIS A 653 -12.11 15.18 11.07
N ALA A 654 -12.74 16.02 10.23
CA ALA A 654 -12.29 17.39 10.01
C ALA A 654 -12.42 18.25 11.28
N LEU A 655 -13.46 18.03 12.08
CA LEU A 655 -13.63 18.70 13.37
C LEU A 655 -12.56 18.28 14.38
N HIS A 656 -12.21 17.00 14.46
CA HIS A 656 -11.09 16.53 15.28
C HIS A 656 -9.73 17.09 14.81
N ALA A 657 -9.48 17.13 13.51
CA ALA A 657 -8.25 17.70 12.96
C ALA A 657 -8.13 19.20 13.33
N ALA A 658 -9.24 19.94 13.27
CA ALA A 658 -9.28 21.37 13.61
C ALA A 658 -8.85 21.63 15.07
N VAL A 659 -9.14 20.72 16.00
CA VAL A 659 -8.69 20.79 17.39
C VAL A 659 -7.17 20.83 17.46
N TRP A 660 -6.52 19.89 16.80
CA TRP A 660 -5.07 19.71 16.87
C TRP A 660 -4.31 20.74 16.04
N VAL A 661 -4.90 21.25 14.95
CA VAL A 661 -4.34 22.41 14.22
C VAL A 661 -4.30 23.65 15.10
N ALA A 662 -5.40 23.95 15.84
CA ALA A 662 -5.40 25.08 16.79
C ALA A 662 -4.40 24.86 17.93
N ALA A 663 -4.32 23.65 18.48
CA ALA A 663 -3.36 23.31 19.53
C ALA A 663 -1.90 23.45 19.06
N ALA A 664 -1.59 23.05 17.83
CA ALA A 664 -0.26 23.21 17.22
C ALA A 664 0.10 24.69 16.98
N GLY A 665 -0.89 25.54 16.68
CA GLY A 665 -0.75 27.00 16.60
C GLY A 665 -0.55 27.69 17.96
N GLY A 666 -0.59 26.93 19.06
CA GLY A 666 -0.41 27.46 20.42
C GLY A 666 -1.69 28.06 21.05
N ASP A 667 -2.81 28.07 20.33
CA ASP A 667 -4.10 28.56 20.85
C ASP A 667 -4.91 27.42 21.49
N VAL A 668 -4.50 27.05 22.71
CA VAL A 668 -5.16 26.00 23.47
C VAL A 668 -6.62 26.34 23.79
N ALA A 669 -6.95 27.62 23.97
CA ALA A 669 -8.32 28.05 24.23
C ALA A 669 -9.23 27.83 23.02
N GLU A 670 -8.75 28.12 21.81
CA GLU A 670 -9.45 27.79 20.57
C GLU A 670 -9.53 26.28 20.35
N ALA A 671 -8.47 25.53 20.66
CA ALA A 671 -8.49 24.08 20.58
C ALA A 671 -9.59 23.46 21.45
N VAL A 672 -9.78 23.98 22.69
CA VAL A 672 -10.86 23.56 23.59
C VAL A 672 -12.22 23.87 22.99
N ARG A 673 -12.45 25.11 22.49
CA ARG A 673 -13.73 25.47 21.85
C ARG A 673 -14.05 24.55 20.64
N ARG A 674 -13.03 24.27 19.80
CA ARG A 674 -13.21 23.35 18.64
C ARG A 674 -13.50 21.93 19.10
N CYS A 675 -12.94 21.49 20.21
CA CYS A 675 -13.22 20.19 20.79
C CYS A 675 -14.68 20.10 21.28
N GLU A 676 -15.23 21.16 21.89
CA GLU A 676 -16.64 21.26 22.28
C GLU A 676 -17.55 21.18 21.03
N VAL A 677 -17.21 21.88 19.96
CA VAL A 677 -17.95 21.81 18.68
C VAL A 677 -17.91 20.39 18.09
N ALA A 678 -16.76 19.71 18.17
CA ALA A 678 -16.64 18.32 17.73
C ALA A 678 -17.49 17.37 18.59
N ALA A 679 -17.54 17.60 19.90
CA ALA A 679 -18.37 16.83 20.82
C ALA A 679 -19.88 17.06 20.56
N GLU A 680 -20.31 18.30 20.40
CA GLU A 680 -21.70 18.63 20.06
C GLU A 680 -22.16 18.03 18.74
N HIS A 681 -21.29 18.05 17.72
CA HIS A 681 -21.58 17.42 16.44
C HIS A 681 -21.71 15.90 16.57
N ALA A 682 -20.78 15.25 17.30
CA ALA A 682 -20.81 13.82 17.54
C ALA A 682 -22.08 13.40 18.31
N GLU A 683 -22.46 14.16 19.34
CA GLU A 683 -23.69 13.91 20.12
C GLU A 683 -24.95 14.04 19.28
N ARG A 684 -25.05 15.12 18.48
CA ARG A 684 -26.20 15.37 17.59
C ARG A 684 -26.43 14.25 16.58
N HIS A 685 -25.34 13.64 16.11
CA HIS A 685 -25.37 12.60 15.09
C HIS A 685 -25.16 11.19 15.66
N GLU A 686 -25.26 11.03 17.00
CA GLU A 686 -25.14 9.74 17.68
C GLU A 686 -23.81 8.99 17.41
N LEU A 687 -22.73 9.74 17.05
CA LEU A 687 -21.40 9.23 16.77
C LEU A 687 -20.60 9.04 18.06
N TYR A 688 -21.11 8.21 18.98
CA TYR A 688 -20.60 8.12 20.35
C TYR A 688 -19.15 7.62 20.44
N GLY A 689 -18.68 6.82 19.46
CA GLY A 689 -17.26 6.47 19.36
C GLY A 689 -16.37 7.71 19.19
N HIS A 690 -16.77 8.66 18.36
CA HIS A 690 -16.07 9.94 18.17
C HIS A 690 -16.24 10.88 19.36
N LEU A 691 -17.42 10.90 19.97
CA LEU A 691 -17.68 11.70 21.18
C LEU A 691 -16.71 11.31 22.31
N LEU A 692 -16.44 10.02 22.48
CA LEU A 692 -15.45 9.51 23.43
C LEU A 692 -14.05 10.11 23.19
N PHE A 693 -13.59 10.17 21.94
CA PHE A 693 -12.30 10.79 21.59
C PHE A 693 -12.30 12.31 21.81
N ALA A 694 -13.38 13.03 21.45
CA ALA A 694 -13.49 14.46 21.66
C ALA A 694 -13.38 14.81 23.16
N HIS A 695 -14.08 14.07 24.02
CA HIS A 695 -13.99 14.30 25.46
C HIS A 695 -12.61 13.94 26.03
N HIS A 696 -11.95 12.90 25.50
CA HIS A 696 -10.59 12.57 25.92
C HIS A 696 -9.57 13.63 25.45
N ASP A 697 -9.76 14.22 24.27
CA ASP A 697 -8.92 15.31 23.78
C ASP A 697 -9.01 16.56 24.66
N LEU A 698 -10.19 16.87 25.23
CA LEU A 698 -10.32 17.91 26.25
C LEU A 698 -9.42 17.65 27.48
N LEU A 699 -9.33 16.40 27.94
CA LEU A 699 -8.42 16.04 29.03
C LEU A 699 -6.95 16.21 28.63
N ARG A 700 -6.58 15.83 27.40
CA ARG A 700 -5.22 15.96 26.88
C ARG A 700 -4.79 17.43 26.73
N LEU A 701 -5.73 18.31 26.38
CA LEU A 701 -5.52 19.76 26.27
C LEU A 701 -5.53 20.45 27.65
N GLY A 702 -6.30 19.95 28.61
CA GLY A 702 -6.53 20.55 29.94
C GLY A 702 -5.31 20.56 30.86
N SER A 703 -4.31 19.69 30.65
CA SER A 703 -3.03 19.72 31.40
C SER A 703 -2.23 21.03 31.24
N GLY A 704 -2.62 21.92 30.32
CA GLY A 704 -2.11 23.27 30.17
C GLY A 704 -2.96 24.39 30.82
N LEU A 705 -4.14 24.07 31.33
CA LEU A 705 -5.15 25.04 31.83
C LEU A 705 -5.25 25.04 33.37
N ALA A 706 -4.28 24.51 34.08
CA ALA A 706 -4.24 24.67 35.53
C ALA A 706 -4.19 26.15 35.92
N GLY A 707 -5.36 26.78 36.05
CA GLY A 707 -5.53 28.21 36.31
C GLY A 707 -6.71 28.87 35.57
N SER A 708 -7.29 28.26 34.57
CA SER A 708 -8.56 28.74 33.96
C SER A 708 -9.72 27.96 34.59
N GLY A 709 -10.78 28.66 34.98
CA GLY A 709 -11.94 28.13 35.72
C GLY A 709 -12.74 26.96 35.09
N LEU A 710 -12.13 26.22 34.17
CA LEU A 710 -12.70 25.03 33.51
C LEU A 710 -12.63 23.76 34.38
N ALA A 711 -11.89 23.78 35.49
CA ALA A 711 -11.95 22.70 36.49
C ALA A 711 -13.34 22.56 37.16
N GLY A 712 -14.21 23.52 36.99
CA GLY A 712 -15.61 23.52 37.48
C GLY A 712 -16.66 23.17 36.43
N SER A 713 -16.29 23.01 35.15
CA SER A 713 -17.23 22.51 34.15
C SER A 713 -17.47 21.01 34.36
N GLY A 714 -18.75 20.57 34.46
CA GLY A 714 -19.22 19.23 34.81
C GLY A 714 -18.72 18.04 33.99
N LEU A 715 -17.60 18.21 33.29
CA LEU A 715 -16.97 17.18 32.42
C LEU A 715 -16.33 16.05 33.19
N ALA A 716 -15.71 16.34 34.36
CA ALA A 716 -15.18 15.27 35.22
C ALA A 716 -16.32 14.41 35.83
N GLY A 717 -17.46 15.01 36.05
CA GLY A 717 -18.69 14.35 36.47
C GLY A 717 -19.36 13.53 35.38
N SER A 718 -19.22 13.98 34.13
CA SER A 718 -19.85 13.29 32.98
C SER A 718 -19.18 11.96 32.60
N LEU A 719 -17.88 11.80 32.85
CA LEU A 719 -17.12 10.57 32.63
C LEU A 719 -17.06 9.63 33.84
N ALA A 720 -17.61 10.08 35.00
CA ALA A 720 -17.66 9.28 36.23
C ALA A 720 -19.02 8.60 36.34
N SER A 721 -19.08 7.28 36.17
CA SER A 721 -20.25 6.51 36.62
C SER A 721 -20.44 6.73 38.13
N PRO A 722 -21.67 6.94 38.65
CA PRO A 722 -21.90 7.09 40.08
C PRO A 722 -21.54 5.79 40.78
N GLY A 723 -20.57 5.84 41.69
CA GLY A 723 -20.38 4.78 42.67
C GLY A 723 -21.65 4.65 43.53
N PRO A 724 -21.95 3.47 44.09
CA PRO A 724 -23.13 3.27 44.92
C PRO A 724 -22.97 4.05 46.24
N GLY A 725 -23.54 5.30 46.31
CA GLY A 725 -23.51 6.04 47.55
C GLY A 725 -23.79 7.55 47.54
N SER A 726 -24.13 8.15 46.42
CA SER A 726 -24.54 9.57 46.44
C SER A 726 -25.85 9.78 45.66
N ALA A 727 -26.93 9.77 46.35
CA ALA A 727 -28.31 9.86 45.83
C ALA A 727 -28.90 11.26 45.90
N ASP A 728 -28.20 12.36 45.59
CA ASP A 728 -28.84 13.68 45.67
C ASP A 728 -28.20 14.79 44.80
N GLU A 729 -27.58 14.45 43.64
CA GLU A 729 -27.38 15.46 42.59
C GLU A 729 -28.04 14.99 41.28
N PRO A 730 -28.85 15.86 40.60
CA PRO A 730 -29.43 15.48 39.34
C PRO A 730 -28.29 15.29 38.32
N ALA A 731 -28.06 14.01 37.94
CA ALA A 731 -27.11 13.63 36.92
C ALA A 731 -27.38 14.46 35.66
N SER A 732 -26.39 15.20 35.20
CA SER A 732 -26.45 15.87 33.89
C SER A 732 -26.92 14.87 32.85
N PRO A 733 -27.89 15.19 31.96
CA PRO A 733 -28.37 14.31 30.91
C PRO A 733 -27.24 13.74 30.04
N ARG A 734 -26.05 14.40 30.04
CA ARG A 734 -24.83 13.99 29.34
C ARG A 734 -24.10 12.80 30.00
N ALA A 735 -24.19 12.65 31.33
CA ALA A 735 -23.49 11.59 32.08
C ALA A 735 -24.07 10.18 31.81
N GLY A 736 -25.38 10.07 31.54
CA GLY A 736 -26.06 8.79 31.31
C GLY A 736 -25.69 8.08 30.01
N ARG A 737 -25.24 8.82 28.99
CA ARG A 737 -24.99 8.26 27.65
C ARG A 737 -23.60 7.65 27.48
N PHE A 738 -22.63 7.97 28.32
CA PHE A 738 -21.33 7.31 28.31
C PHE A 738 -21.35 5.86 28.81
N GLY A 739 -22.36 5.45 29.53
CA GLY A 739 -22.60 4.06 29.89
C GLY A 739 -22.95 3.18 28.69
N GLU A 740 -23.32 3.79 27.56
CA GLU A 740 -23.67 3.08 26.32
C GLU A 740 -22.46 2.83 25.42
N VAL A 741 -21.31 3.50 25.63
CA VAL A 741 -20.07 3.23 24.87
C VAL A 741 -19.36 2.02 25.48
N GLU A 742 -19.30 0.95 24.72
CA GLU A 742 -18.72 -0.32 25.14
C GLU A 742 -17.21 -0.36 24.90
N GLY A 743 -16.55 -1.22 25.67
CA GLY A 743 -15.17 -1.62 25.40
C GLY A 743 -14.14 -1.04 26.35
N ALA A 744 -12.99 -1.68 26.33
CA ALA A 744 -11.89 -1.41 27.25
C ALA A 744 -11.28 0.00 27.09
N LEU A 745 -11.41 0.62 25.90
CA LEU A 745 -10.91 1.98 25.67
C LEU A 745 -11.75 3.03 26.39
N ALA A 746 -13.07 2.90 26.38
CA ALA A 746 -13.97 3.80 27.11
C ALA A 746 -13.67 3.74 28.63
N VAL A 747 -13.49 2.55 29.17
CA VAL A 747 -13.09 2.35 30.57
C VAL A 747 -11.73 2.99 30.85
N LEU A 748 -10.76 2.86 29.94
CA LEU A 748 -9.43 3.44 30.09
C LEU A 748 -9.46 4.97 30.06
N PHE A 749 -10.24 5.58 29.15
CA PHE A 749 -10.41 7.03 29.10
C PHE A 749 -11.11 7.57 30.34
N ALA A 750 -12.13 6.87 30.85
CA ALA A 750 -12.79 7.20 32.11
C ALA A 750 -11.82 7.09 33.31
N ARG A 751 -10.95 6.08 33.35
CA ARG A 751 -9.89 5.97 34.36
C ARG A 751 -8.88 7.10 34.24
N HIS A 752 -8.51 7.51 33.01
CA HIS A 752 -7.63 8.65 32.82
C HIS A 752 -8.24 9.96 33.34
N ALA A 753 -9.53 10.17 33.09
CA ALA A 753 -10.24 11.34 33.62
C ALA A 753 -10.25 11.40 35.15
N ARG A 754 -10.50 10.24 35.83
CA ARG A 754 -10.50 10.15 37.29
C ARG A 754 -9.09 10.26 37.89
N ALA A 755 -8.05 9.91 37.13
CA ALA A 755 -6.67 9.96 37.56
C ALA A 755 -6.06 11.37 37.57
N GLN A 756 -6.76 12.38 37.08
CA GLN A 756 -6.25 13.75 37.07
C GLN A 756 -5.91 14.22 38.48
N GLY A 757 -4.66 14.67 38.67
CA GLY A 757 -4.13 15.07 39.99
C GLY A 757 -3.59 13.92 40.86
N ASP A 758 -3.87 12.66 40.52
CA ASP A 758 -3.32 11.48 41.22
C ASP A 758 -2.19 10.85 40.40
N PRO A 759 -0.91 11.06 40.80
CA PRO A 759 0.22 10.59 40.00
C PRO A 759 0.32 9.06 39.93
N ASP A 760 -0.10 8.30 40.94
CA ASP A 760 -0.02 6.83 40.94
C ASP A 760 -1.11 6.25 40.02
N ALA A 761 -2.29 6.83 39.98
CA ALA A 761 -3.35 6.48 39.04
C ALA A 761 -2.95 6.84 37.61
N LEU A 762 -2.33 8.01 37.35
CA LEU A 762 -1.81 8.41 36.04
C LEU A 762 -0.73 7.44 35.53
N ARG A 763 0.16 6.98 36.40
CA ARG A 763 1.16 5.94 36.05
C ARG A 763 0.50 4.65 35.59
N ALA A 764 -0.51 4.17 36.29
CA ALA A 764 -1.23 2.96 35.90
C ALA A 764 -1.95 3.10 34.55
N VAL A 765 -2.56 4.27 34.30
CA VAL A 765 -3.19 4.61 33.01
C VAL A 765 -2.16 4.68 31.88
N ALA A 766 -1.03 5.34 32.09
CA ALA A 766 0.05 5.43 31.09
C ALA A 766 0.57 4.01 30.72
N GLY A 767 0.76 3.13 31.70
CA GLY A 767 1.16 1.74 31.46
C GLY A 767 0.13 0.96 30.65
N GLU A 768 -1.18 1.21 30.81
CA GLU A 768 -2.21 0.57 30.01
C GLU A 768 -2.22 1.08 28.57
N PHE A 769 -2.05 2.40 28.33
CA PHE A 769 -1.88 2.94 26.99
C PHE A 769 -0.66 2.35 26.27
N GLU A 770 0.48 2.21 26.99
CA GLU A 770 1.69 1.61 26.42
C GLU A 770 1.46 0.14 26.02
N ARG A 771 0.79 -0.67 26.87
CA ARG A 771 0.45 -2.07 26.55
C ARG A 771 -0.43 -2.21 25.31
N ARG A 772 -1.29 -1.23 25.05
CA ARG A 772 -2.15 -1.18 23.85
C ARG A 772 -1.44 -0.61 22.62
N GLY A 773 -0.16 -0.24 22.72
CA GLY A 773 0.59 0.40 21.65
C GLY A 773 0.17 1.86 21.37
N MET A 774 -0.58 2.50 22.26
CA MET A 774 -1.00 3.91 22.14
C MET A 774 0.06 4.83 22.77
N LEU A 775 1.25 4.86 22.13
CA LEU A 775 2.45 5.47 22.72
C LEU A 775 2.34 6.98 22.95
N LEU A 776 1.65 7.71 22.07
CA LEU A 776 1.44 9.14 22.25
C LEU A 776 0.64 9.42 23.52
N TYR A 777 -0.44 8.67 23.74
CA TYR A 777 -1.28 8.80 24.93
C TYR A 777 -0.53 8.41 26.21
N ALA A 778 0.32 7.38 26.12
CA ALA A 778 1.18 6.97 27.22
C ALA A 778 2.20 8.06 27.60
N ALA A 779 2.81 8.70 26.60
CA ALA A 779 3.76 9.80 26.81
C ALA A 779 3.08 11.01 27.49
N GLU A 780 1.89 11.40 27.02
CA GLU A 780 1.13 12.49 27.58
C GLU A 780 0.64 12.21 29.00
N ALA A 781 0.09 11.04 29.28
CA ALA A 781 -0.32 10.63 30.63
C ALA A 781 0.88 10.60 31.60
N THR A 782 2.07 10.18 31.13
CA THR A 782 3.29 10.20 31.94
C THR A 782 3.80 11.64 32.16
N ALA A 783 3.57 12.56 31.20
CA ALA A 783 3.86 14.00 31.40
C ALA A 783 2.93 14.63 32.45
N GLN A 784 1.65 14.22 32.46
CA GLN A 784 0.68 14.62 33.48
C GLN A 784 1.05 14.05 34.86
N GLU A 785 1.52 12.79 34.94
CA GLU A 785 2.08 12.18 36.15
C GLU A 785 3.22 13.03 36.72
N ALA A 786 4.15 13.48 35.84
CA ALA A 786 5.24 14.34 36.29
C ALA A 786 4.77 15.69 36.81
N ALA A 787 3.71 16.26 36.22
CA ALA A 787 3.09 17.49 36.72
C ALA A 787 2.44 17.29 38.10
N ALA A 788 1.66 16.26 38.26
CA ALA A 788 1.00 15.93 39.53
C ALA A 788 2.01 15.67 40.68
N TYR A 789 3.13 15.01 40.40
CA TYR A 789 4.22 14.85 41.40
C TYR A 789 4.87 16.20 41.74
N ARG A 790 5.02 17.11 40.78
CA ARG A 790 5.55 18.47 41.08
C ARG A 790 4.61 19.25 41.96
N GLU A 791 3.31 19.23 41.68
CA GLU A 791 2.27 19.92 42.46
C GLU A 791 2.20 19.39 43.90
N SER A 792 2.40 18.06 44.07
CA SER A 792 2.46 17.42 45.39
C SER A 792 3.83 17.52 46.10
N GLY A 793 4.79 18.30 45.57
CA GLY A 793 6.12 18.53 46.16
C GLY A 793 7.07 17.32 46.09
N ARG A 794 6.75 16.26 45.34
CA ARG A 794 7.55 15.02 45.25
C ARG A 794 8.57 15.13 44.10
N GLY A 795 9.55 16.05 44.24
CA GLY A 795 10.48 16.43 43.17
C GLY A 795 11.27 15.32 42.53
N THR A 796 11.75 14.32 43.27
CA THR A 796 12.48 13.15 42.71
C THR A 796 11.59 12.29 41.84
N LEU A 797 10.36 11.99 42.26
CA LEU A 797 9.41 11.23 41.50
C LEU A 797 8.95 11.99 40.26
N ALA A 798 8.79 13.31 40.38
CA ALA A 798 8.48 14.18 39.24
C ALA A 798 9.57 14.11 38.14
N ARG A 799 10.87 14.16 38.51
CA ARG A 799 11.98 13.98 37.56
C ARG A 799 11.98 12.60 36.90
N GLY A 800 11.73 11.53 37.67
CA GLY A 800 11.63 10.18 37.13
C GLY A 800 10.50 10.03 36.11
N ALA A 801 9.30 10.55 36.44
CA ALA A 801 8.17 10.56 35.52
C ALA A 801 8.47 11.41 34.25
N GLN A 802 9.09 12.58 34.42
CA GLN A 802 9.51 13.44 33.29
C GLN A 802 10.48 12.72 32.36
N THR A 803 11.48 12.01 32.92
CA THR A 803 12.44 11.24 32.14
C THR A 803 11.76 10.12 31.35
N ARG A 804 10.82 9.40 31.96
CA ARG A 804 10.01 8.39 31.26
C ARG A 804 9.14 9.00 30.16
N ALA A 805 8.49 10.14 30.42
CA ALA A 805 7.72 10.85 29.41
C ALA A 805 8.60 11.26 28.22
N CYS A 806 9.82 11.76 28.46
CA CYS A 806 10.78 12.08 27.40
C CYS A 806 11.17 10.83 26.60
N ALA A 807 11.41 9.68 27.26
CA ALA A 807 11.74 8.44 26.60
C ALA A 807 10.60 7.92 25.71
N LEU A 808 9.34 8.01 26.19
CA LEU A 808 8.14 7.66 25.40
C LEU A 808 7.97 8.65 24.23
N ALA A 809 8.13 9.95 24.46
CA ALA A 809 7.99 10.98 23.42
C ALA A 809 9.02 10.79 22.28
N ARG A 810 10.23 10.33 22.57
CA ARG A 810 11.24 10.02 21.54
C ARG A 810 10.89 8.80 20.68
N ARG A 811 10.12 7.87 21.23
CA ARG A 811 9.54 6.75 20.44
C ARG A 811 8.42 7.23 19.52
N CYS A 812 7.86 8.41 19.80
CA CYS A 812 6.87 9.08 18.95
C CYS A 812 7.62 9.96 17.95
N THR A 813 7.64 9.57 16.68
CA THR A 813 8.49 10.18 15.63
C THR A 813 8.08 11.62 15.33
N GLY A 814 8.81 12.60 15.91
CA GLY A 814 8.67 14.04 15.65
C GLY A 814 7.39 14.69 16.15
N VAL A 815 6.62 14.01 17.02
CA VAL A 815 5.32 14.50 17.51
C VAL A 815 5.50 15.60 18.56
N SER A 816 4.74 16.69 18.41
CA SER A 816 4.64 17.80 19.34
C SER A 816 3.18 17.98 19.79
N THR A 817 2.94 17.97 21.11
CA THR A 817 1.63 18.28 21.70
C THR A 817 1.79 19.24 22.89
N PRO A 818 0.75 19.98 23.32
CA PRO A 818 0.84 20.89 24.46
C PRO A 818 1.40 20.25 25.74
N ALA A 819 1.11 18.96 25.97
CA ALA A 819 1.61 18.22 27.12
C ALA A 819 3.12 17.89 26.99
N LEU A 820 3.62 17.64 25.78
CA LEU A 820 4.98 17.20 25.51
C LEU A 820 5.96 18.36 25.29
N VAL A 821 5.51 19.49 24.73
CA VAL A 821 6.35 20.70 24.50
C VAL A 821 7.00 21.21 25.80
N ARG A 822 6.36 21.02 26.94
CA ARG A 822 6.84 21.47 28.25
C ARG A 822 7.81 20.49 28.92
N LEU A 823 8.15 19.37 28.29
CA LEU A 823 9.08 18.39 28.82
C LEU A 823 10.54 18.86 28.61
N ALA A 824 11.19 19.28 29.68
CA ALA A 824 12.62 19.54 29.65
C ALA A 824 13.38 18.20 29.55
N THR A 825 14.22 18.04 28.53
CA THR A 825 15.05 16.84 28.39
C THR A 825 16.14 16.82 29.48
N PRO A 826 16.31 15.72 30.24
CA PRO A 826 17.38 15.62 31.23
C PRO A 826 18.76 15.68 30.58
N GLU A 827 19.55 16.69 30.90
CA GLU A 827 20.91 16.83 30.37
C GLU A 827 21.91 16.11 31.25
N LEU A 828 22.37 14.95 30.80
CA LEU A 828 23.54 14.27 31.36
C LEU A 828 24.83 14.82 30.72
N THR A 829 25.88 15.10 31.56
CA THR A 829 27.18 15.38 30.98
C THR A 829 27.71 14.15 30.25
N PRO A 830 28.65 14.31 29.26
CA PRO A 830 29.23 13.17 28.55
C PRO A 830 29.79 12.11 29.52
N ARG A 831 30.41 12.57 30.63
CA ARG A 831 30.95 11.68 31.66
C ARG A 831 29.90 10.94 32.46
N GLN A 832 28.80 11.60 32.79
CA GLN A 832 27.65 10.95 33.46
C GLN A 832 27.01 9.90 32.55
N ARG A 833 26.85 10.21 31.26
CA ARG A 833 26.33 9.28 30.26
C ARG A 833 27.21 8.02 30.15
N GLU A 834 28.52 8.18 30.02
CA GLU A 834 29.46 7.08 29.93
C GLU A 834 29.41 6.17 31.17
N ILE A 835 29.37 6.76 32.36
CA ILE A 835 29.32 6.04 33.64
C ILE A 835 28.00 5.25 33.75
N VAL A 836 26.85 5.83 33.36
CA VAL A 836 25.56 5.13 33.37
C VAL A 836 25.58 3.98 32.39
N GLN A 837 26.15 4.11 31.19
CA GLN A 837 26.30 3.02 30.21
C GLN A 837 27.09 1.85 30.78
N LEU A 838 28.22 2.11 31.42
CA LEU A 838 29.02 1.09 32.04
C LEU A 838 28.31 0.40 33.23
N ALA A 839 27.59 1.16 34.02
CA ALA A 839 26.76 0.63 35.12
C ALA A 839 25.61 -0.26 34.60
N ALA A 840 24.96 0.15 33.49
CA ALA A 840 23.92 -0.64 32.82
C ALA A 840 24.48 -1.95 32.22
N ALA A 841 25.74 -1.94 31.78
CA ALA A 841 26.44 -3.13 31.31
C ALA A 841 26.90 -4.06 32.48
N GLY A 842 26.47 -3.78 33.73
CA GLY A 842 26.74 -4.63 34.91
C GLY A 842 28.05 -4.38 35.64
N LEU A 843 28.86 -3.35 35.25
CA LEU A 843 30.11 -3.05 35.93
C LEU A 843 29.84 -2.47 37.34
N THR A 844 30.65 -2.90 38.29
CA THR A 844 30.68 -2.31 39.66
C THR A 844 31.32 -0.92 39.65
N ASN A 845 31.04 -0.10 40.68
CA ASN A 845 31.62 1.24 40.77
C ASN A 845 33.17 1.21 40.79
N ARG A 846 33.77 0.14 41.30
CA ARG A 846 35.23 -0.07 41.28
C ARG A 846 35.73 -0.33 39.85
N GLN A 847 35.07 -1.23 39.10
CA GLN A 847 35.42 -1.52 37.71
C GLN A 847 35.22 -0.29 36.79
N ILE A 848 34.16 0.49 37.03
CA ILE A 848 33.94 1.76 36.34
C ILE A 848 35.06 2.75 36.64
N ALA A 849 35.47 2.90 37.91
CA ALA A 849 36.55 3.75 38.37
C ALA A 849 37.88 3.35 37.71
N ASP A 850 38.19 2.04 37.74
CA ASP A 850 39.43 1.51 37.14
C ASP A 850 39.45 1.77 35.61
N ARG A 851 38.33 1.51 34.91
CA ARG A 851 38.23 1.70 33.45
C ARG A 851 38.35 3.16 33.01
N LEU A 852 37.83 4.07 33.83
CA LEU A 852 37.74 5.50 33.52
C LEU A 852 38.84 6.32 34.21
N THR A 853 39.79 5.66 34.90
CA THR A 853 40.89 6.30 35.64
C THR A 853 40.38 7.34 36.67
N LEU A 854 39.38 6.93 37.45
CA LEU A 854 38.74 7.71 38.51
C LEU A 854 38.93 7.07 39.87
N SER A 855 38.67 7.81 40.95
CA SER A 855 38.45 7.18 42.25
C SER A 855 37.05 6.50 42.29
N THR A 856 36.89 5.40 43.04
CA THR A 856 35.61 4.75 43.25
C THR A 856 34.54 5.71 43.79
N ARG A 857 34.99 6.65 44.65
CA ARG A 857 34.14 7.72 45.20
C ARG A 857 33.67 8.69 44.11
N THR A 858 34.55 9.04 43.19
CA THR A 858 34.22 9.95 42.07
C THR A 858 33.24 9.26 41.12
N ALA A 859 33.41 8.00 40.79
CA ALA A 859 32.49 7.23 39.97
C ALA A 859 31.10 7.12 40.63
N ALA A 860 31.07 6.84 41.94
CA ALA A 860 29.83 6.81 42.71
C ALA A 860 29.11 8.17 42.73
N ASN A 861 29.86 9.28 42.92
CA ASN A 861 29.25 10.62 42.91
C ASN A 861 28.68 10.99 41.53
N HIS A 862 29.36 10.68 40.44
CA HIS A 862 28.84 10.90 39.07
C HIS A 862 27.62 10.05 38.80
N LEU A 863 27.59 8.82 39.25
CA LEU A 863 26.47 7.90 39.10
C LEU A 863 25.26 8.43 39.90
N GLN A 864 25.49 8.83 41.17
CA GLN A 864 24.41 9.42 41.97
C GLN A 864 23.88 10.72 41.36
N ALA A 865 24.73 11.61 40.91
CA ALA A 865 24.30 12.83 40.24
C ALA A 865 23.55 12.56 38.93
N ALA A 866 23.91 11.50 38.21
CA ALA A 866 23.15 11.05 37.02
C ALA A 866 21.80 10.49 37.43
N TYR A 867 21.70 9.69 38.48
CA TYR A 867 20.42 9.17 39.01
C TYR A 867 19.50 10.28 39.47
N ASP A 868 20.06 11.30 40.18
CA ASP A 868 19.28 12.45 40.61
C ASP A 868 18.71 13.25 39.44
N LYS A 869 19.46 13.37 38.32
CA LYS A 869 19.00 14.04 37.10
C LYS A 869 17.95 13.24 36.36
N LEU A 870 18.12 11.91 36.28
CA LEU A 870 17.16 11.00 35.65
C LEU A 870 15.92 10.73 36.55
N GLY A 871 16.03 11.02 37.85
CA GLY A 871 14.96 10.74 38.83
C GLY A 871 14.77 9.24 39.09
N VAL A 872 15.84 8.47 39.04
CA VAL A 872 15.85 7.00 39.27
C VAL A 872 16.74 6.65 40.46
N ASN A 873 16.57 5.46 41.02
CA ASN A 873 17.31 5.01 42.20
C ASN A 873 18.18 3.77 41.93
N ASP A 874 18.07 3.16 40.75
CA ASP A 874 18.84 1.95 40.41
C ASP A 874 19.48 2.03 39.02
N ARG A 875 20.53 1.20 38.82
CA ARG A 875 21.34 1.20 37.60
C ARG A 875 20.63 0.60 36.39
N THR A 876 19.72 -0.33 36.62
CA THR A 876 18.98 -1.01 35.55
C THR A 876 17.97 -0.07 34.93
N GLU A 877 17.23 0.68 35.75
CA GLU A 877 16.29 1.70 35.31
C GLU A 877 17.02 2.86 34.61
N ALA A 878 18.15 3.32 35.18
CA ALA A 878 18.98 4.37 34.56
C ALA A 878 19.49 3.96 33.17
N GLY A 879 19.92 2.70 33.02
CA GLY A 879 20.38 2.16 31.74
C GLY A 879 19.26 2.09 30.69
N ARG A 880 18.09 1.58 31.05
CA ARG A 880 16.90 1.54 30.16
C ARG A 880 16.51 2.94 29.67
N LEU A 881 16.42 3.90 30.59
CA LEU A 881 16.10 5.28 30.25
C LEU A 881 17.16 5.94 29.38
N LEU A 882 18.44 5.67 29.67
CA LEU A 882 19.53 6.22 28.85
C LEU A 882 19.54 5.68 27.42
N THR A 883 19.16 4.42 27.22
CA THR A 883 19.02 3.82 25.88
C THR A 883 17.84 4.43 25.12
N ALA A 884 16.79 4.82 25.82
CA ALA A 884 15.59 5.45 25.27
C ALA A 884 15.74 6.96 25.07
N LEU A 885 16.64 7.63 25.78
CA LEU A 885 17.01 9.06 25.65
C LEU A 885 18.17 9.28 24.67
#